data_8c2e4dc2e87128e413916ae4388cf3ff
#
_entry.id   8c2e4dc2e87128e413916ae4388cf3ff
#
_cell.length_a   1.000
_cell.length_b   1.000
_cell.length_c   1.000
_cell.angle_alpha   90.00
_cell.angle_beta   90.00
_cell.angle_gamma   90.00
#
_symmetry.space_group_name_H-M   'P 1'
#
loop_
_entity.id
_entity.type
_entity.pdbx_description
1 polymer ?
#
loop_
_entity_poly.entity_id
_entity_poly.type
_entity_poly.pdbx_seq_one_letter_code
_entity_poly.pdbx_strand_id
1 'polypeptide(L)'
;MNRIFYFIFALCCLVPFMDINASEVKEGNKISGHVIEDATEENIAFASILIVETGEGTMSNEEGQFTFTNLTPGKYTLRVSAVGYQTSTKEVIVSKDYIAVIHFKLKLDNIAIDEVVVSASRNEIKRWEAPVVVSVASEKLFETINAPDLAKSLNYVTGLRVENNCQNCGFPQVRINGLEGPYSQVLINSRPIISALSGVYGLEQIPVNMIERVEVVRGGGSALFGANAVGGTVNIITKDPIENSFSISTNMTNYNAKSWEQNVGANVSLVSKDKSYGIAIYENYRNRNPYDHDGDGFSELGKINLNTFGLRTFYRPTHTSRLSLEYHTTNETRRGGNKFDQQPHNSDITEQTKHIINSGGIAYDLGWKGYRNKISVFASIQHIDRSSYYGAQRDPNAYGNTDDLTWVAGATYTGQMNKCLFSPATFTGGIEYQENRLHDVIIGYNRDMRQDVKIGSAFLQNEWDMRIFSLLVGARLDKHNLIKNPIFSPRVNLLFKPNKKFQARLTYSTGFRAPQAYDEDLHVTAVGGEGVQIRLAEGLKEERSNSFSGSVDWTTSFGHWQANILLEGFYTDLKNVFILEDIGIVDNNAIKERRNGKGARVYGANLDAKIAHGSDIALQLGFTAQRSRYKVAETWTVVNNEELTTKRMMRTPDYYGYFTLTSSPVKMLDLALSGTYTGSMIVPHYAGYIENDRMETTPHFFELNFKAGYTFILHDHIKLQLNAGVQNILNSFQSDLDKGEFRDSGYFYGPTQPRTYFVGIKITQ
;
A
#
# COMPACT_ATOMS: atom_id res chain seq x y z
N MET A 1 -21.52 -20.17 15.76
CA MET A 1 -21.24 -18.79 15.35
C MET A 1 -22.15 -17.75 15.99
N ASN A 2 -23.42 -18.02 16.31
CA ASN A 2 -24.35 -17.00 16.90
C ASN A 2 -24.12 -16.66 18.39
N ARG A 3 -23.26 -17.34 19.13
CA ARG A 3 -23.04 -17.06 20.58
C ARG A 3 -21.91 -16.07 20.87
N ILE A 4 -21.00 -15.82 19.92
CA ILE A 4 -19.90 -14.87 20.10
C ILE A 4 -20.39 -13.42 19.85
N PHE A 5 -21.35 -13.24 18.97
CA PHE A 5 -21.92 -11.90 18.67
C PHE A 5 -22.66 -11.28 19.87
N TYR A 6 -23.33 -12.09 20.71
CA TYR A 6 -24.00 -11.60 21.92
C TYR A 6 -23.03 -11.30 23.07
N PHE A 7 -21.84 -11.90 23.06
CA PHE A 7 -20.87 -11.68 24.13
C PHE A 7 -20.11 -10.35 23.95
N ILE A 8 -19.85 -9.95 22.72
CA ILE A 8 -19.18 -8.67 22.41
C ILE A 8 -20.13 -7.50 22.63
N PHE A 9 -21.41 -7.62 22.30
CA PHE A 9 -22.41 -6.58 22.56
C PHE A 9 -22.69 -6.39 24.04
N ALA A 10 -22.63 -7.44 24.87
CA ALA A 10 -22.79 -7.37 26.31
C ALA A 10 -21.58 -6.75 27.03
N LEU A 11 -20.36 -6.84 26.47
CA LEU A 11 -19.16 -6.29 27.09
C LEU A 11 -19.04 -4.77 26.92
N CYS A 12 -19.66 -4.21 25.88
CA CYS A 12 -19.70 -2.74 25.65
C CYS A 12 -20.65 -1.99 26.58
N CYS A 13 -21.57 -2.69 27.27
CA CYS A 13 -22.56 -2.05 28.15
C CYS A 13 -22.18 -2.02 29.63
N LEU A 14 -20.98 -2.48 30.02
CA LEU A 14 -20.56 -2.66 31.43
C LEU A 14 -19.35 -1.82 31.84
N VAL A 15 -19.19 -0.61 31.32
CA VAL A 15 -18.19 0.33 31.86
C VAL A 15 -18.91 1.36 32.72
N PRO A 16 -18.81 1.31 34.07
CA PRO A 16 -19.35 2.38 34.90
C PRO A 16 -18.48 3.62 34.76
N PHE A 17 -19.11 4.77 34.49
CA PHE A 17 -18.48 6.08 34.62
C PHE A 17 -18.11 6.31 36.09
N MET A 18 -16.82 6.32 36.40
CA MET A 18 -16.34 6.79 37.68
C MET A 18 -16.07 8.29 37.58
N ASP A 19 -16.88 9.07 38.20
CA ASP A 19 -16.61 10.48 38.49
C ASP A 19 -15.43 10.58 39.46
N ILE A 20 -14.30 11.15 39.02
CA ILE A 20 -13.15 11.47 39.86
C ILE A 20 -13.15 12.97 40.10
N ASN A 21 -13.34 13.36 41.37
CA ASN A 21 -13.29 14.72 41.86
C ASN A 21 -11.95 15.41 41.46
N ALA A 22 -12.10 16.59 40.88
CA ALA A 22 -10.97 17.47 40.56
C ALA A 22 -10.36 18.03 41.86
N SER A 23 -9.08 17.75 42.10
CA SER A 23 -8.30 18.47 43.11
C SER A 23 -7.89 19.83 42.54
N GLU A 24 -8.04 20.91 43.31
CA GLU A 24 -7.56 22.26 42.99
C GLU A 24 -6.06 22.24 42.67
N VAL A 25 -5.75 22.57 41.41
CA VAL A 25 -4.38 22.76 40.93
C VAL A 25 -3.98 24.21 41.20
N LYS A 26 -2.92 24.40 41.96
CA LYS A 26 -2.25 25.72 42.15
C LYS A 26 -1.95 26.35 40.79
N GLU A 27 -2.36 27.60 40.58
CA GLU A 27 -2.08 28.36 39.36
C GLU A 27 -0.55 28.60 39.21
N GLY A 28 0.07 27.82 38.31
CA GLY A 28 1.43 28.04 37.85
C GLY A 28 1.49 28.81 36.52
N ASN A 29 2.68 29.11 36.05
CA ASN A 29 2.90 29.74 34.74
C ASN A 29 2.26 28.92 33.62
N LYS A 30 1.41 29.56 32.82
CA LYS A 30 0.59 28.89 31.78
C LYS A 30 0.81 29.50 30.41
N ILE A 31 0.73 28.69 29.38
CA ILE A 31 0.43 29.11 28.00
C ILE A 31 -1.00 28.67 27.69
N SER A 32 -1.87 29.58 27.28
CA SER A 32 -3.20 29.28 26.78
C SER A 32 -3.32 29.79 25.35
N GLY A 33 -4.09 29.10 24.53
CA GLY A 33 -4.20 29.51 23.13
C GLY A 33 -5.43 28.95 22.44
N HIS A 34 -5.58 29.36 21.19
CA HIS A 34 -6.70 29.00 20.34
C HIS A 34 -6.20 28.73 18.94
N VAL A 35 -6.67 27.65 18.32
CA VAL A 35 -6.32 27.26 16.96
C VAL A 35 -7.55 27.37 16.08
N ILE A 36 -7.47 28.19 15.03
CA ILE A 36 -8.56 28.44 14.09
C ILE A 36 -8.05 28.30 12.65
N GLU A 37 -8.96 28.08 11.72
CA GLU A 37 -8.69 28.13 10.29
C GLU A 37 -8.49 29.58 9.84
N ASP A 38 -7.49 29.85 9.01
CA ASP A 38 -7.13 31.21 8.56
C ASP A 38 -8.20 31.86 7.67
N ALA A 39 -8.93 31.07 6.88
CA ALA A 39 -9.91 31.57 5.91
C ALA A 39 -11.34 31.69 6.49
N THR A 40 -11.79 30.72 7.26
CA THR A 40 -13.17 30.64 7.78
C THR A 40 -13.31 31.13 9.20
N GLU A 41 -12.16 31.25 9.93
CA GLU A 41 -12.10 31.51 11.38
C GLU A 41 -12.82 30.45 12.23
N GLU A 42 -13.17 29.28 11.62
CA GLU A 42 -13.72 28.14 12.35
C GLU A 42 -12.68 27.51 13.28
N ASN A 43 -13.14 27.00 14.42
CA ASN A 43 -12.27 26.36 15.40
C ASN A 43 -11.69 25.06 14.84
N ILE A 44 -10.40 24.84 15.07
CA ILE A 44 -9.75 23.57 14.70
C ILE A 44 -9.62 22.73 15.97
N ALA A 45 -10.49 21.73 16.09
CA ALA A 45 -10.44 20.75 17.14
C ALA A 45 -9.27 19.78 16.95
N PHE A 46 -8.73 19.26 18.06
CA PHE A 46 -7.70 18.21 18.10
C PHE A 46 -6.42 18.52 17.31
N ALA A 47 -6.12 19.80 17.09
CA ALA A 47 -4.80 20.19 16.60
C ALA A 47 -3.74 19.80 17.63
N SER A 48 -2.62 19.20 17.18
CA SER A 48 -1.49 18.87 18.03
C SER A 48 -0.62 20.09 18.24
N ILE A 49 -0.37 20.45 19.50
CA ILE A 49 0.48 21.56 19.90
C ILE A 49 1.70 21.01 20.65
N LEU A 50 2.91 21.28 20.17
CA LEU A 50 4.16 20.79 20.73
C LEU A 50 5.04 21.97 21.15
N ILE A 51 5.58 21.92 22.36
CA ILE A 51 6.69 22.78 22.79
C ILE A 51 7.98 22.14 22.25
N VAL A 52 8.65 22.82 21.32
CA VAL A 52 9.80 22.26 20.60
C VAL A 52 10.98 21.99 21.54
N GLU A 53 11.23 22.86 22.53
CA GLU A 53 12.35 22.78 23.45
C GLU A 53 12.23 21.62 24.46
N THR A 54 11.02 21.35 24.94
CA THR A 54 10.78 20.31 25.98
C THR A 54 10.28 19.00 25.43
N GLY A 55 9.70 19.01 24.21
CA GLY A 55 8.99 17.86 23.63
C GLY A 55 7.61 17.60 24.27
N GLU A 56 7.15 18.51 25.14
CA GLU A 56 5.84 18.42 25.76
C GLU A 56 4.75 18.78 24.76
N GLY A 57 3.70 17.95 24.64
CA GLY A 57 2.61 18.13 23.69
C GLY A 57 1.24 18.15 24.36
N THR A 58 0.33 18.92 23.79
CA THR A 58 -1.10 18.92 24.10
C THR A 58 -1.91 18.95 22.81
N MET A 59 -3.23 18.85 22.93
CA MET A 59 -4.15 19.02 21.79
C MET A 59 -5.17 20.10 22.09
N SER A 60 -5.65 20.77 21.05
CA SER A 60 -6.81 21.66 21.19
C SER A 60 -8.08 20.82 21.48
N ASN A 61 -8.97 21.39 22.29
CA ASN A 61 -10.29 20.84 22.51
C ASN A 61 -11.21 21.13 21.30
N GLU A 62 -12.48 20.82 21.42
CA GLU A 62 -13.48 21.01 20.36
C GLU A 62 -13.69 22.46 19.95
N GLU A 63 -13.53 23.38 20.91
CA GLU A 63 -13.53 24.82 20.67
C GLU A 63 -12.18 25.34 20.15
N GLY A 64 -11.24 24.47 19.80
CA GLY A 64 -9.91 24.86 19.32
C GLY A 64 -8.98 25.36 20.41
N GLN A 65 -9.32 25.28 21.69
CA GLN A 65 -8.55 25.82 22.80
C GLN A 65 -7.51 24.82 23.32
N PHE A 66 -6.34 25.29 23.73
CA PHE A 66 -5.31 24.47 24.36
C PHE A 66 -4.65 25.19 25.52
N THR A 67 -4.06 24.42 26.44
CA THR A 67 -3.36 24.95 27.61
C THR A 67 -2.17 24.09 27.98
N PHE A 68 -1.03 24.73 28.28
CA PHE A 68 0.11 24.14 29.00
C PHE A 68 0.18 24.78 30.38
N THR A 69 0.41 23.98 31.42
CA THR A 69 0.51 24.42 32.82
C THR A 69 1.88 24.07 33.40
N ASN A 70 2.25 24.73 34.50
CA ASN A 70 3.48 24.44 35.24
C ASN A 70 4.79 24.63 34.46
N LEU A 71 4.80 25.56 33.53
CA LEU A 71 5.99 25.89 32.74
C LEU A 71 6.98 26.72 33.54
N THR A 72 8.27 26.55 33.33
CA THR A 72 9.29 27.44 33.86
C THR A 72 9.29 28.75 33.07
N PRO A 73 9.53 29.95 33.73
CA PRO A 73 9.69 31.18 32.96
C PRO A 73 10.81 31.05 31.93
N GLY A 74 10.51 31.47 30.68
CA GLY A 74 11.44 31.32 29.57
C GLY A 74 10.78 31.54 28.21
N LYS A 75 11.59 31.44 27.16
CA LYS A 75 11.14 31.51 25.77
C LYS A 75 10.87 30.11 25.26
N TYR A 76 9.71 29.90 24.67
CA TYR A 76 9.24 28.61 24.12
C TYR A 76 8.82 28.80 22.67
N THR A 77 9.07 27.79 21.86
CA THR A 77 8.61 27.69 20.48
C THR A 77 7.45 26.68 20.43
N LEU A 78 6.24 27.14 20.15
CA LEU A 78 5.10 26.26 19.93
C LEU A 78 4.97 25.92 18.45
N ARG A 79 4.86 24.64 18.16
CA ARG A 79 4.56 24.10 16.84
C ARG A 79 3.17 23.48 16.86
N VAL A 80 2.29 23.99 16.00
CA VAL A 80 0.90 23.51 15.87
C VAL A 80 0.71 22.83 14.54
N SER A 81 0.14 21.63 14.55
CA SER A 81 -0.19 20.85 13.36
C SER A 81 -1.59 20.23 13.51
N ALA A 82 -2.34 20.20 12.43
CA ALA A 82 -3.63 19.54 12.34
C ALA A 82 -3.75 18.85 10.97
N VAL A 83 -4.51 17.76 10.90
CA VAL A 83 -4.75 17.04 9.65
C VAL A 83 -5.44 17.96 8.65
N GLY A 84 -4.91 18.05 7.45
CA GLY A 84 -5.44 18.94 6.40
C GLY A 84 -5.00 20.40 6.50
N TYR A 85 -4.11 20.75 7.43
CA TYR A 85 -3.62 22.11 7.62
C TYR A 85 -2.10 22.19 7.57
N GLN A 86 -1.58 23.34 7.13
CA GLN A 86 -0.14 23.65 7.16
C GLN A 86 0.33 23.84 8.60
N THR A 87 1.43 23.21 8.96
CA THR A 87 2.05 23.37 10.28
C THR A 87 2.47 24.84 10.51
N SER A 88 2.08 25.39 11.64
CA SER A 88 2.44 26.75 12.07
C SER A 88 3.35 26.73 13.30
N THR A 89 4.31 27.63 13.35
CA THR A 89 5.24 27.75 14.49
C THR A 89 5.29 29.20 14.96
N LYS A 90 5.17 29.41 16.27
CA LYS A 90 5.27 30.74 16.91
C LYS A 90 6.08 30.65 18.19
N GLU A 91 6.81 31.74 18.49
CA GLU A 91 7.51 31.91 19.75
C GLU A 91 6.61 32.58 20.79
N VAL A 92 6.73 32.16 22.03
CA VAL A 92 5.99 32.70 23.17
C VAL A 92 6.93 32.82 24.38
N ILE A 93 6.79 33.91 25.15
CA ILE A 93 7.58 34.15 26.36
C ILE A 93 6.65 33.92 27.55
N VAL A 94 7.04 33.01 28.42
CA VAL A 94 6.38 32.74 29.68
C VAL A 94 7.07 33.52 30.78
N SER A 95 6.36 34.40 31.45
CA SER A 95 6.82 35.15 32.61
C SER A 95 6.23 34.58 33.89
N LYS A 96 6.89 34.85 35.04
CA LYS A 96 6.41 34.40 36.34
C LYS A 96 5.01 34.98 36.63
N ASP A 97 4.07 34.12 37.05
CA ASP A 97 2.71 34.45 37.43
C ASP A 97 1.85 35.10 36.31
N TYR A 98 2.21 34.90 35.07
CA TYR A 98 1.52 35.44 33.90
C TYR A 98 1.02 34.31 32.96
N ILE A 99 -0.22 34.47 32.44
CA ILE A 99 -0.74 33.59 31.41
C ILE A 99 -0.38 34.15 30.05
N ALA A 100 0.49 33.48 29.32
CA ALA A 100 0.81 33.84 27.93
C ALA A 100 -0.32 33.33 27.00
N VAL A 101 -1.01 34.25 26.32
CA VAL A 101 -2.07 33.90 25.35
C VAL A 101 -1.52 33.95 23.94
N ILE A 102 -1.76 32.90 23.15
CA ILE A 102 -1.28 32.79 21.76
C ILE A 102 -2.34 32.17 20.87
N HIS A 103 -2.61 32.79 19.72
CA HIS A 103 -3.57 32.29 18.74
C HIS A 103 -2.86 31.80 17.49
N PHE A 104 -3.29 30.68 16.95
CA PHE A 104 -2.79 30.10 15.69
C PHE A 104 -3.91 30.16 14.66
N LYS A 105 -3.60 30.78 13.51
CA LYS A 105 -4.42 30.68 12.29
C LYS A 105 -3.71 29.69 11.36
N LEU A 106 -4.33 28.54 11.11
CA LEU A 106 -3.79 27.51 10.24
C LEU A 106 -4.39 27.64 8.85
N LYS A 107 -3.55 27.51 7.84
CA LYS A 107 -3.97 27.46 6.44
C LYS A 107 -4.23 26.03 6.03
N LEU A 108 -5.27 25.80 5.24
CA LEU A 108 -5.52 24.49 4.65
C LEU A 108 -4.30 24.01 3.84
N ASP A 109 -3.97 22.73 3.97
CA ASP A 109 -2.97 22.03 3.15
C ASP A 109 -3.66 21.01 2.25
N ASN A 110 -4.40 21.49 1.26
CA ASN A 110 -5.15 20.64 0.32
C ASN A 110 -4.26 19.83 -0.63
N ILE A 111 -2.97 20.17 -0.69
CA ILE A 111 -1.98 19.46 -1.53
C ILE A 111 -1.02 18.59 -0.72
N ALA A 112 -1.22 18.49 0.60
CA ALA A 112 -0.51 17.61 1.55
C ALA A 112 1.03 17.70 1.41
N ILE A 113 1.57 18.92 1.40
CA ILE A 113 3.03 19.18 1.29
C ILE A 113 3.75 18.78 2.58
N ASP A 114 3.15 19.09 3.72
CA ASP A 114 3.72 18.84 5.06
C ASP A 114 3.42 17.41 5.59
N GLU A 115 2.88 16.51 4.76
CA GLU A 115 2.62 15.12 5.12
C GLU A 115 3.90 14.39 5.52
N VAL A 116 3.84 13.63 6.60
CA VAL A 116 4.99 12.88 7.13
C VAL A 116 5.08 11.53 6.43
N VAL A 117 6.28 11.17 5.99
CA VAL A 117 6.58 9.89 5.35
C VAL A 117 7.76 9.21 6.04
N VAL A 118 7.80 7.86 5.98
CA VAL A 118 8.87 7.03 6.57
C VAL A 118 9.66 6.25 5.52
N SER A 119 9.08 6.01 4.36
CA SER A 119 9.67 5.14 3.32
C SER A 119 10.89 5.71 2.62
N ALA A 120 11.11 7.03 2.71
CA ALA A 120 12.27 7.67 2.10
C ALA A 120 13.59 7.31 2.79
N SER A 121 13.60 7.21 4.13
CA SER A 121 14.83 7.10 4.94
C SER A 121 14.69 6.18 6.17
N ARG A 122 13.54 5.49 6.36
CA ARG A 122 13.14 4.79 7.59
C ARG A 122 13.02 5.70 8.81
N ASN A 123 12.93 6.99 8.59
CA ASN A 123 12.69 8.01 9.62
C ASN A 123 11.49 8.84 9.23
N GLU A 124 10.76 9.32 10.22
CA GLU A 124 9.68 10.27 10.01
C GLU A 124 10.23 11.60 9.53
N ILE A 125 9.94 11.94 8.28
CA ILE A 125 10.35 13.22 7.66
C ILE A 125 9.16 13.79 6.88
N LYS A 126 9.13 15.09 6.72
CA LYS A 126 8.13 15.71 5.85
C LYS A 126 8.38 15.28 4.40
N ARG A 127 7.32 14.96 3.66
CA ARG A 127 7.39 14.57 2.24
C ARG A 127 8.19 15.58 1.42
N TRP A 128 8.05 16.88 1.72
CA TRP A 128 8.80 17.95 1.09
C TRP A 128 10.31 17.85 1.36
N GLU A 129 10.72 17.40 2.53
CA GLU A 129 12.14 17.27 2.91
C GLU A 129 12.76 15.96 2.48
N ALA A 130 11.94 15.03 1.95
CA ALA A 130 12.41 13.72 1.55
C ALA A 130 13.38 13.78 0.35
N PRO A 131 14.57 13.15 0.46
CA PRO A 131 15.57 13.16 -0.61
C PRO A 131 15.17 12.30 -1.82
N VAL A 132 14.10 11.51 -1.71
CA VAL A 132 13.50 10.73 -2.80
C VAL A 132 12.03 11.13 -2.96
N VAL A 133 11.47 10.90 -4.15
CA VAL A 133 10.05 11.10 -4.39
C VAL A 133 9.26 10.00 -3.67
N VAL A 134 8.37 10.40 -2.78
CA VAL A 134 7.39 9.52 -2.13
C VAL A 134 5.99 9.97 -2.55
N SER A 135 5.28 9.07 -3.22
CA SER A 135 3.85 9.24 -3.50
C SER A 135 3.04 8.68 -2.35
N VAL A 136 2.00 9.38 -1.93
CA VAL A 136 1.17 8.97 -0.80
C VAL A 136 -0.28 8.84 -1.25
N ALA A 137 -0.88 7.67 -0.98
CA ALA A 137 -2.30 7.44 -1.08
C ALA A 137 -2.89 7.46 0.34
N SER A 138 -3.72 8.45 0.62
CA SER A 138 -4.32 8.68 1.94
C SER A 138 -5.67 7.99 2.08
N GLU A 139 -6.17 7.87 3.33
CA GLU A 139 -7.53 7.39 3.61
C GLU A 139 -8.59 8.19 2.83
N LYS A 140 -8.43 9.52 2.73
CA LYS A 140 -9.34 10.38 1.95
C LYS A 140 -9.41 9.97 0.47
N LEU A 141 -8.31 9.54 -0.15
CA LEU A 141 -8.32 9.02 -1.50
C LEU A 141 -9.14 7.73 -1.59
N PHE A 142 -8.96 6.79 -0.64
CA PHE A 142 -9.69 5.52 -0.63
C PHE A 142 -11.20 5.74 -0.51
N GLU A 143 -11.60 6.67 0.34
CA GLU A 143 -13.01 7.07 0.48
C GLU A 143 -13.53 7.74 -0.80
N THR A 144 -12.75 8.66 -1.39
CA THR A 144 -13.13 9.40 -2.61
C THR A 144 -13.47 8.44 -3.75
N ILE A 145 -12.66 7.43 -3.98
CA ILE A 145 -12.85 6.46 -5.09
C ILE A 145 -13.74 5.27 -4.71
N ASN A 146 -14.23 5.20 -3.47
CA ASN A 146 -14.99 4.07 -2.92
C ASN A 146 -14.26 2.73 -3.16
N ALA A 147 -12.98 2.67 -2.73
CA ALA A 147 -12.18 1.47 -2.87
C ALA A 147 -12.53 0.43 -1.79
N PRO A 148 -12.86 -0.82 -2.15
CA PRO A 148 -13.12 -1.88 -1.18
C PRO A 148 -11.84 -2.44 -0.57
N ASP A 149 -10.71 -2.34 -1.27
CA ASP A 149 -9.41 -2.91 -0.92
C ASP A 149 -8.24 -2.04 -1.40
N LEU A 150 -7.03 -2.44 -1.03
CA LEU A 150 -5.81 -1.75 -1.40
C LEU A 150 -5.55 -1.82 -2.91
N ALA A 151 -5.81 -2.95 -3.56
CA ALA A 151 -5.48 -3.16 -4.98
C ALA A 151 -6.11 -2.08 -5.87
N LYS A 152 -7.41 -1.78 -5.67
CA LYS A 152 -8.10 -0.73 -6.42
C LYS A 152 -7.52 0.66 -6.17
N SER A 153 -7.09 0.93 -4.94
CA SER A 153 -6.55 2.23 -4.53
C SER A 153 -5.24 2.57 -5.24
N LEU A 154 -4.41 1.57 -5.51
CA LEU A 154 -3.09 1.77 -6.10
C LEU A 154 -3.14 2.23 -7.57
N ASN A 155 -4.25 2.04 -8.29
CA ASN A 155 -4.44 2.61 -9.63
C ASN A 155 -4.52 4.14 -9.64
N TYR A 156 -4.70 4.76 -8.46
CA TYR A 156 -4.74 6.21 -8.27
C TYR A 156 -3.45 6.75 -7.67
N VAL A 157 -2.33 6.07 -7.94
CA VAL A 157 -0.97 6.51 -7.60
C VAL A 157 -0.12 6.56 -8.87
N THR A 158 0.51 7.70 -9.11
CA THR A 158 1.33 7.92 -10.31
C THR A 158 2.44 6.88 -10.44
N GLY A 159 2.61 6.30 -11.62
CA GLY A 159 3.60 5.26 -11.89
C GLY A 159 3.16 3.84 -11.51
N LEU A 160 1.97 3.68 -10.91
CA LEU A 160 1.43 2.39 -10.54
C LEU A 160 0.25 1.99 -11.44
N ARG A 161 0.14 0.70 -11.66
CA ARG A 161 -1.02 0.06 -12.27
C ARG A 161 -1.25 -1.30 -11.64
N VAL A 162 -2.47 -1.57 -11.25
CA VAL A 162 -2.90 -2.90 -10.80
C VAL A 162 -3.67 -3.56 -11.93
N GLU A 163 -3.31 -4.78 -12.25
CA GLU A 163 -3.99 -5.60 -13.25
C GLU A 163 -4.39 -6.94 -12.66
N ASN A 164 -5.43 -7.56 -13.20
CA ASN A 164 -5.74 -8.96 -12.99
C ASN A 164 -5.13 -9.78 -14.12
N ASN A 165 -4.43 -10.85 -13.77
CA ASN A 165 -3.78 -11.76 -14.72
C ASN A 165 -4.56 -13.07 -14.90
N CYS A 166 -5.66 -13.23 -14.18
CA CYS A 166 -6.43 -14.48 -14.19
C CYS A 166 -7.92 -14.19 -14.03
N GLN A 167 -8.71 -14.69 -14.94
CA GLN A 167 -10.16 -14.58 -14.97
C GLN A 167 -10.82 -15.40 -13.85
N ASN A 168 -10.30 -16.61 -13.59
CA ASN A 168 -10.88 -17.53 -12.62
C ASN A 168 -10.51 -17.19 -11.18
N CYS A 169 -9.25 -16.81 -10.89
CA CYS A 169 -8.80 -16.52 -9.52
C CYS A 169 -8.86 -15.04 -9.14
N GLY A 170 -8.84 -14.13 -10.14
CA GLY A 170 -8.82 -12.70 -9.89
C GLY A 170 -7.55 -12.24 -9.20
N PHE A 171 -6.38 -12.63 -9.71
CA PHE A 171 -5.09 -12.32 -9.14
C PHE A 171 -4.64 -10.88 -9.46
N PRO A 172 -4.60 -9.94 -8.48
CA PRO A 172 -4.15 -8.60 -8.70
C PRO A 172 -2.62 -8.47 -8.58
N GLN A 173 -1.98 -7.93 -9.60
CA GLN A 173 -0.55 -7.58 -9.57
C GLN A 173 -0.33 -6.07 -9.62
N VAL A 174 0.56 -5.55 -8.76
CA VAL A 174 1.01 -4.15 -8.82
C VAL A 174 2.22 -4.04 -9.73
N ARG A 175 2.10 -3.26 -10.78
CA ARG A 175 3.21 -2.87 -11.64
C ARG A 175 3.68 -1.46 -11.28
N ILE A 176 4.98 -1.30 -11.05
CA ILE A 176 5.60 0.01 -10.79
C ILE A 176 6.43 0.41 -12.00
N ASN A 177 6.10 1.54 -12.65
CA ASN A 177 6.77 2.02 -13.85
C ASN A 177 6.94 0.89 -14.91
N GLY A 178 5.90 0.04 -15.08
CA GLY A 178 5.88 -1.06 -16.05
C GLY A 178 6.71 -2.29 -15.70
N LEU A 179 7.29 -2.37 -14.52
CA LEU A 179 7.88 -3.59 -13.98
C LEU A 179 6.81 -4.43 -13.28
N GLU A 180 6.89 -5.74 -13.46
CA GLU A 180 5.92 -6.72 -12.97
C GLU A 180 5.85 -6.81 -11.44
N GLY A 181 4.79 -7.45 -10.92
CA GLY A 181 4.55 -7.65 -9.49
C GLY A 181 5.77 -8.14 -8.69
N PRO A 182 6.46 -9.20 -9.13
CA PRO A 182 7.64 -9.72 -8.45
C PRO A 182 8.80 -8.74 -8.27
N TYR A 183 8.80 -7.61 -8.99
CA TYR A 183 9.78 -6.52 -8.83
C TYR A 183 9.34 -5.44 -7.84
N SER A 184 8.16 -5.59 -7.24
CA SER A 184 7.56 -4.64 -6.31
C SER A 184 7.57 -5.18 -4.88
N GLN A 185 8.31 -4.54 -3.98
CA GLN A 185 8.35 -4.94 -2.57
C GLN A 185 7.15 -4.33 -1.83
N VAL A 186 6.26 -5.17 -1.31
CA VAL A 186 5.16 -4.74 -0.43
C VAL A 186 5.59 -4.87 1.02
N LEU A 187 5.36 -3.84 1.81
CA LEU A 187 5.73 -3.73 3.21
C LEU A 187 4.50 -3.38 4.07
N ILE A 188 4.47 -3.87 5.30
CA ILE A 188 3.54 -3.40 6.33
C ILE A 188 4.37 -2.74 7.44
N ASN A 189 4.11 -1.47 7.73
CA ASN A 189 4.85 -0.67 8.71
C ASN A 189 6.38 -0.77 8.52
N SER A 190 6.84 -0.66 7.24
CA SER A 190 8.25 -0.76 6.82
C SER A 190 8.90 -2.14 7.04
N ARG A 191 8.11 -3.21 7.21
CA ARG A 191 8.58 -4.58 7.44
C ARG A 191 8.24 -5.48 6.26
N PRO A 192 9.20 -6.25 5.71
CA PRO A 192 8.98 -7.15 4.58
C PRO A 192 8.33 -8.48 5.06
N ILE A 193 7.10 -8.42 5.52
CA ILE A 193 6.36 -9.59 6.03
C ILE A 193 5.55 -10.30 4.93
N ILE A 194 5.33 -9.65 3.80
CA ILE A 194 4.59 -10.22 2.66
C ILE A 194 5.50 -11.22 1.94
N SER A 195 5.13 -12.49 1.96
CA SER A 195 5.82 -13.58 1.22
C SER A 195 5.39 -13.62 -0.24
N ALA A 196 6.04 -14.49 -1.04
CA ALA A 196 5.62 -14.75 -2.41
C ALA A 196 4.17 -15.27 -2.48
N LEU A 197 3.77 -16.13 -1.54
CA LEU A 197 2.40 -16.65 -1.45
C LEU A 197 1.38 -15.55 -1.09
N SER A 198 1.69 -14.74 -0.08
CA SER A 198 0.80 -13.63 0.32
C SER A 198 0.78 -12.51 -0.71
N GLY A 199 1.82 -12.34 -1.53
CA GLY A 199 1.87 -11.41 -2.65
C GLY A 199 0.79 -11.67 -3.71
N VAL A 200 0.39 -12.93 -3.89
CA VAL A 200 -0.61 -13.33 -4.89
C VAL A 200 -1.97 -12.66 -4.67
N TYR A 201 -2.54 -12.72 -3.47
CA TYR A 201 -3.86 -12.16 -3.17
C TYR A 201 -3.83 -11.08 -2.09
N GLY A 202 -2.68 -10.85 -1.47
CA GLY A 202 -2.54 -10.02 -0.26
C GLY A 202 -3.05 -8.59 -0.42
N LEU A 203 -2.98 -8.02 -1.61
CA LEU A 203 -3.46 -6.66 -1.86
C LEU A 203 -4.99 -6.52 -1.72
N GLU A 204 -5.76 -7.54 -2.04
CA GLU A 204 -7.22 -7.57 -1.82
C GLU A 204 -7.60 -8.01 -0.41
N GLN A 205 -6.69 -8.73 0.28
CA GLN A 205 -6.88 -9.20 1.66
C GLN A 205 -6.60 -8.11 2.71
N ILE A 206 -5.98 -6.98 2.31
CA ILE A 206 -5.70 -5.83 3.16
C ILE A 206 -6.85 -4.83 3.04
N PRO A 207 -7.75 -4.74 4.03
CA PRO A 207 -8.90 -3.85 3.97
C PRO A 207 -8.48 -2.39 4.20
N VAL A 208 -9.09 -1.47 3.44
CA VAL A 208 -8.74 -0.04 3.51
C VAL A 208 -9.00 0.59 4.88
N ASN A 209 -9.93 0.05 5.68
CA ASN A 209 -10.26 0.57 6.99
C ASN A 209 -9.13 0.41 8.04
N MET A 210 -8.16 -0.51 7.82
CA MET A 210 -6.97 -0.62 8.67
C MET A 210 -5.84 0.33 8.25
N ILE A 211 -5.92 0.91 7.05
CA ILE A 211 -4.82 1.68 6.44
C ILE A 211 -4.96 3.15 6.82
N GLU A 212 -3.90 3.76 7.33
CA GLU A 212 -3.77 5.21 7.49
C GLU A 212 -3.37 5.85 6.16
N ARG A 213 -2.31 5.32 5.54
CA ARG A 213 -1.80 5.73 4.23
C ARG A 213 -0.95 4.64 3.60
N VAL A 214 -0.74 4.76 2.30
CA VAL A 214 0.22 3.96 1.56
C VAL A 214 1.28 4.85 0.97
N GLU A 215 2.54 4.55 1.26
CA GLU A 215 3.70 5.29 0.75
C GLU A 215 4.36 4.48 -0.37
N VAL A 216 4.56 5.10 -1.51
CA VAL A 216 5.18 4.47 -2.68
C VAL A 216 6.48 5.18 -3.04
N VAL A 217 7.57 4.43 -3.05
CA VAL A 217 8.87 4.87 -3.56
C VAL A 217 9.17 4.11 -4.84
N ARG A 218 9.37 4.83 -5.94
CA ARG A 218 9.68 4.24 -7.25
C ARG A 218 11.18 4.11 -7.47
N GLY A 219 11.56 3.14 -8.33
CA GLY A 219 12.97 2.80 -8.58
C GLY A 219 13.56 1.86 -7.54
N GLY A 220 14.83 1.48 -7.68
CA GLY A 220 15.47 0.49 -6.81
C GLY A 220 15.44 0.86 -5.34
N GLY A 221 14.78 0.06 -4.51
CA GLY A 221 14.62 0.26 -3.07
C GLY A 221 15.46 -0.68 -2.21
N SER A 222 16.26 -1.57 -2.82
CA SER A 222 16.94 -2.65 -2.09
C SER A 222 17.96 -2.15 -1.08
N ALA A 223 18.53 -0.96 -1.26
CA ALA A 223 19.42 -0.35 -0.28
C ALA A 223 18.78 -0.09 1.10
N LEU A 224 17.44 -0.04 1.19
CA LEU A 224 16.72 0.07 2.46
C LEU A 224 15.92 -1.19 2.80
N PHE A 225 15.24 -1.76 1.82
CA PHE A 225 14.19 -2.75 2.04
C PHE A 225 14.57 -4.16 1.59
N GLY A 226 15.76 -4.33 0.97
CA GLY A 226 16.31 -5.63 0.62
C GLY A 226 15.76 -6.20 -0.69
N ALA A 227 15.57 -7.52 -0.71
CA ALA A 227 15.15 -8.26 -1.90
C ALA A 227 13.79 -7.80 -2.44
N ASN A 228 13.59 -7.99 -3.76
CA ASN A 228 12.36 -7.69 -4.51
C ASN A 228 12.05 -6.19 -4.71
N ALA A 229 12.76 -5.27 -4.07
CA ALA A 229 12.60 -3.83 -4.28
C ALA A 229 13.35 -3.35 -5.54
N VAL A 230 13.07 -3.95 -6.68
CA VAL A 230 13.70 -3.66 -7.98
C VAL A 230 13.00 -2.51 -8.70
N GLY A 231 11.67 -2.57 -8.81
CA GLY A 231 10.81 -1.54 -9.39
C GLY A 231 10.43 -0.46 -8.40
N GLY A 232 10.39 -0.80 -7.11
CA GLY A 232 10.03 0.10 -6.04
C GLY A 232 9.50 -0.61 -4.80
N THR A 233 8.99 0.20 -3.88
CA THR A 233 8.36 -0.28 -2.64
C THR A 233 6.98 0.33 -2.45
N VAL A 234 6.04 -0.49 -1.99
CA VAL A 234 4.69 -0.10 -1.53
C VAL A 234 4.63 -0.36 -0.04
N ASN A 235 4.67 0.67 0.77
CA ASN A 235 4.69 0.57 2.23
C ASN A 235 3.32 0.97 2.80
N ILE A 236 2.64 0.02 3.38
CA ILE A 236 1.33 0.17 4.00
C ILE A 236 1.53 0.59 5.45
N ILE A 237 1.09 1.78 5.79
CA ILE A 237 1.11 2.29 7.15
C ILE A 237 -0.27 2.06 7.76
N THR A 238 -0.33 1.28 8.82
CA THR A 238 -1.59 0.96 9.51
C THR A 238 -1.94 2.03 10.53
N LYS A 239 -3.25 2.21 10.78
CA LYS A 239 -3.76 3.18 11.75
C LYS A 239 -3.23 2.93 13.15
N ASP A 240 -2.78 3.99 13.79
CA ASP A 240 -2.40 4.02 15.21
C ASP A 240 -3.58 4.53 16.05
N PRO A 241 -3.79 4.00 17.27
CA PRO A 241 -4.72 4.60 18.22
C PRO A 241 -4.13 5.93 18.76
N ILE A 242 -4.66 7.06 18.30
CA ILE A 242 -4.21 8.40 18.70
C ILE A 242 -5.24 9.16 19.54
N GLU A 243 -6.51 8.80 19.38
CA GLU A 243 -7.67 9.38 20.07
C GLU A 243 -8.79 8.35 20.19
N ASN A 244 -9.79 8.66 21.06
CA ASN A 244 -10.97 7.84 21.17
C ASN A 244 -11.85 8.11 19.96
N SER A 245 -12.17 7.07 19.22
CA SER A 245 -13.02 7.17 18.03
C SER A 245 -13.65 5.84 17.68
N PHE A 246 -14.76 5.87 16.96
CA PHE A 246 -15.30 4.70 16.31
C PHE A 246 -15.78 5.01 14.89
N SER A 247 -15.76 4.02 14.04
CA SER A 247 -16.41 4.08 12.74
C SER A 247 -17.01 2.73 12.37
N ILE A 248 -18.22 2.76 11.81
CA ILE A 248 -18.89 1.59 11.24
C ILE A 248 -19.32 1.99 9.84
N SER A 249 -19.02 1.15 8.86
CA SER A 249 -19.39 1.39 7.47
C SER A 249 -19.97 0.14 6.83
N THR A 250 -20.94 0.32 5.96
CA THR A 250 -21.43 -0.74 5.08
C THR A 250 -21.54 -0.20 3.67
N ASN A 251 -21.18 -1.03 2.69
CA ASN A 251 -21.27 -0.71 1.28
C ASN A 251 -21.88 -1.90 0.54
N MET A 252 -22.95 -1.65 -0.20
CA MET A 252 -23.60 -2.61 -1.07
C MET A 252 -23.30 -2.23 -2.51
N THR A 253 -22.72 -3.15 -3.25
CA THR A 253 -22.28 -2.95 -4.63
C THR A 253 -22.99 -3.89 -5.55
N ASN A 254 -23.48 -3.42 -6.68
CA ASN A 254 -24.11 -4.20 -7.72
C ASN A 254 -23.34 -4.12 -9.03
N TYR A 255 -22.93 -5.27 -9.55
CA TYR A 255 -22.19 -5.41 -10.81
C TYR A 255 -23.18 -5.58 -11.96
N ASN A 256 -23.36 -4.53 -12.76
CA ASN A 256 -24.15 -4.49 -13.99
C ASN A 256 -25.56 -5.14 -13.86
N ALA A 257 -26.23 -4.93 -12.71
CA ALA A 257 -27.52 -5.51 -12.34
C ALA A 257 -27.56 -7.07 -12.26
N LYS A 258 -26.42 -7.77 -12.32
CA LYS A 258 -26.34 -9.23 -12.33
C LYS A 258 -25.84 -9.83 -11.02
N SER A 259 -24.92 -9.18 -10.34
CA SER A 259 -24.26 -9.73 -9.12
C SER A 259 -24.12 -8.69 -8.02
N TRP A 260 -23.98 -9.14 -6.78
CA TRP A 260 -23.90 -8.29 -5.59
C TRP A 260 -22.64 -8.56 -4.78
N GLU A 261 -22.12 -7.47 -4.19
CA GLU A 261 -21.08 -7.51 -3.17
C GLU A 261 -21.52 -6.69 -1.97
N GLN A 262 -21.25 -7.21 -0.78
CA GLN A 262 -21.39 -6.50 0.49
C GLN A 262 -20.03 -6.35 1.14
N ASN A 263 -19.73 -5.16 1.63
CA ASN A 263 -18.56 -4.86 2.44
C ASN A 263 -19.02 -4.16 3.72
N VAL A 264 -18.59 -4.67 4.89
CA VAL A 264 -18.87 -4.10 6.21
C VAL A 264 -17.55 -3.91 6.93
N GLY A 265 -17.27 -2.70 7.38
CA GLY A 265 -16.07 -2.37 8.14
C GLY A 265 -16.41 -1.74 9.48
N ALA A 266 -15.66 -2.06 10.50
CA ALA A 266 -15.75 -1.46 11.83
C ALA A 266 -14.36 -1.12 12.34
N ASN A 267 -14.20 0.04 13.00
CA ASN A 267 -13.00 0.44 13.70
C ASN A 267 -13.38 1.05 15.05
N VAL A 268 -12.57 0.74 16.06
CA VAL A 268 -12.66 1.35 17.39
C VAL A 268 -11.25 1.69 17.84
N SER A 269 -11.05 2.89 18.33
CA SER A 269 -9.80 3.37 18.91
C SER A 269 -10.07 3.91 20.31
N LEU A 270 -9.31 3.43 21.29
CA LEU A 270 -9.38 3.86 22.67
C LEU A 270 -7.99 4.24 23.16
N VAL A 271 -7.88 5.41 23.76
CA VAL A 271 -6.60 5.95 24.25
C VAL A 271 -6.79 6.53 25.66
N SER A 272 -5.85 6.24 26.52
CA SER A 272 -5.84 6.80 27.89
C SER A 272 -5.68 8.33 27.87
N LYS A 273 -6.22 9.03 28.86
CA LYS A 273 -6.15 10.49 28.97
C LYS A 273 -4.70 11.02 28.95
N ASP A 274 -3.78 10.32 29.57
CA ASP A 274 -2.34 10.63 29.60
C ASP A 274 -1.58 10.13 28.37
N LYS A 275 -2.29 9.48 27.41
CA LYS A 275 -1.72 8.89 26.19
C LYS A 275 -0.57 7.89 26.44
N SER A 276 -0.56 7.29 27.62
CA SER A 276 0.43 6.26 27.96
C SER A 276 0.13 4.90 27.33
N TYR A 277 -1.14 4.60 27.04
CA TYR A 277 -1.54 3.38 26.34
C TYR A 277 -2.74 3.64 25.43
N GLY A 278 -2.89 2.83 24.42
CA GLY A 278 -4.01 2.86 23.52
C GLY A 278 -4.17 1.54 22.75
N ILE A 279 -5.38 1.29 22.28
CA ILE A 279 -5.74 0.13 21.48
C ILE A 279 -6.64 0.56 20.32
N ALA A 280 -6.34 0.09 19.12
CA ALA A 280 -7.21 0.13 17.97
C ALA A 280 -7.61 -1.29 17.58
N ILE A 281 -8.89 -1.49 17.32
CA ILE A 281 -9.48 -2.75 16.84
C ILE A 281 -10.18 -2.45 15.53
N TYR A 282 -10.01 -3.31 14.55
CA TYR A 282 -10.72 -3.24 13.29
C TYR A 282 -11.25 -4.59 12.87
N GLU A 283 -12.36 -4.57 12.15
CA GLU A 283 -12.96 -5.73 11.50
C GLU A 283 -13.41 -5.34 10.09
N ASN A 284 -13.29 -6.28 9.17
CA ASN A 284 -13.82 -6.13 7.83
C ASN A 284 -14.40 -7.45 7.34
N TYR A 285 -15.64 -7.40 6.89
CA TYR A 285 -16.33 -8.50 6.23
C TYR A 285 -16.66 -8.12 4.81
N ARG A 286 -16.26 -8.96 3.83
CA ARG A 286 -16.54 -8.78 2.41
C ARG A 286 -17.13 -10.07 1.83
N ASN A 287 -18.23 -9.95 1.15
CA ASN A 287 -18.87 -11.07 0.48
C ASN A 287 -19.32 -10.66 -0.92
N ARG A 288 -18.73 -11.27 -1.95
CA ARG A 288 -19.05 -11.05 -3.37
C ARG A 288 -19.58 -12.32 -3.98
N ASN A 289 -20.73 -12.24 -4.64
CA ASN A 289 -21.24 -13.29 -5.50
C ASN A 289 -20.45 -13.32 -6.83
N PRO A 290 -20.37 -14.47 -7.52
CA PRO A 290 -19.72 -14.53 -8.82
C PRO A 290 -20.45 -13.66 -9.84
N TYR A 291 -19.70 -13.09 -10.79
CA TYR A 291 -20.24 -12.31 -11.88
C TYR A 291 -19.82 -12.91 -13.22
N ASP A 292 -20.80 -13.29 -14.01
CA ASP A 292 -20.68 -13.77 -15.38
C ASP A 292 -21.04 -12.61 -16.33
N HIS A 293 -20.05 -12.14 -17.11
CA HIS A 293 -20.20 -10.99 -17.98
C HIS A 293 -20.98 -11.31 -19.24
N ASP A 294 -20.59 -12.35 -19.92
CA ASP A 294 -21.05 -12.70 -21.27
C ASP A 294 -22.15 -13.77 -21.30
N GLY A 295 -22.50 -14.36 -20.15
CA GLY A 295 -23.61 -15.28 -19.98
C GLY A 295 -23.30 -16.72 -20.39
N ASP A 296 -22.04 -17.11 -20.41
CA ASP A 296 -21.59 -18.46 -20.76
C ASP A 296 -21.61 -19.45 -19.58
N GLY A 297 -21.95 -18.98 -18.38
CA GLY A 297 -22.01 -19.76 -17.15
C GLY A 297 -20.71 -19.79 -16.35
N PHE A 298 -19.66 -19.11 -16.80
CA PHE A 298 -18.37 -18.98 -16.12
C PHE A 298 -18.19 -17.56 -15.61
N SER A 299 -17.49 -17.39 -14.51
CA SER A 299 -17.29 -16.08 -13.91
C SER A 299 -16.08 -15.34 -14.45
N GLU A 300 -16.21 -14.04 -14.69
CA GLU A 300 -15.13 -13.08 -14.90
C GLU A 300 -14.71 -12.42 -13.58
N LEU A 301 -15.63 -12.36 -12.60
CA LEU A 301 -15.27 -12.00 -11.22
C LEU A 301 -15.69 -13.17 -10.31
N GLY A 302 -14.71 -13.76 -9.66
CA GLY A 302 -14.94 -14.89 -8.77
C GLY A 302 -15.72 -14.52 -7.51
N LYS A 303 -16.31 -15.53 -6.87
CA LYS A 303 -16.91 -15.44 -5.53
C LYS A 303 -15.81 -15.16 -4.50
N ILE A 304 -16.09 -14.24 -3.56
CA ILE A 304 -15.21 -13.94 -2.43
C ILE A 304 -16.04 -13.99 -1.15
N ASN A 305 -15.51 -14.62 -0.11
CA ASN A 305 -15.96 -14.48 1.26
C ASN A 305 -14.71 -14.24 2.13
N LEU A 306 -14.57 -13.04 2.65
CA LEU A 306 -13.41 -12.56 3.39
C LEU A 306 -13.87 -12.02 4.74
N ASN A 307 -13.20 -12.45 5.79
CA ASN A 307 -13.32 -11.86 7.12
C ASN A 307 -11.92 -11.54 7.65
N THR A 308 -11.67 -10.30 8.00
CA THR A 308 -10.40 -9.84 8.58
C THR A 308 -10.67 -9.16 9.91
N PHE A 309 -9.99 -9.61 10.96
CA PHE A 309 -9.98 -8.99 12.28
C PHE A 309 -8.57 -8.61 12.65
N GLY A 310 -8.38 -7.46 13.29
CA GLY A 310 -7.08 -7.08 13.79
C GLY A 310 -7.13 -6.12 14.95
N LEU A 311 -6.02 -6.06 15.64
CA LEU A 311 -5.80 -5.12 16.76
C LEU A 311 -4.38 -4.56 16.68
N ARG A 312 -4.25 -3.33 17.13
CA ARG A 312 -2.96 -2.67 17.36
C ARG A 312 -3.02 -1.94 18.69
N THR A 313 -1.99 -2.13 19.50
CA THR A 313 -1.91 -1.50 20.82
C THR A 313 -0.52 -0.92 21.06
N PHE A 314 -0.43 0.10 21.88
CA PHE A 314 0.83 0.61 22.36
C PHE A 314 0.80 0.85 23.88
N TYR A 315 2.00 0.79 24.46
CA TYR A 315 2.28 1.22 25.82
C TYR A 315 3.54 2.10 25.83
N ARG A 316 3.48 3.25 26.48
CA ARG A 316 4.59 4.18 26.66
C ARG A 316 5.05 4.18 28.12
N PRO A 317 6.05 3.34 28.47
CA PRO A 317 6.62 3.32 29.83
C PRO A 317 7.18 4.68 30.25
N THR A 318 7.71 5.43 29.29
CA THR A 318 8.23 6.80 29.48
C THR A 318 7.84 7.67 28.27
N HIS A 319 7.99 8.97 28.38
CA HIS A 319 7.75 9.88 27.26
C HIS A 319 8.64 9.64 26.03
N THR A 320 9.77 8.94 26.22
CA THR A 320 10.73 8.65 25.15
C THR A 320 10.77 7.18 24.73
N SER A 321 9.93 6.34 25.30
CA SER A 321 9.87 4.92 24.95
C SER A 321 8.45 4.49 24.58
N ARG A 322 8.35 3.56 23.62
CA ARG A 322 7.08 3.01 23.15
C ARG A 322 7.23 1.53 22.83
N LEU A 323 6.40 0.71 23.45
CA LEU A 323 6.17 -0.68 23.07
C LEU A 323 4.90 -0.73 22.22
N SER A 324 4.96 -1.34 21.05
CA SER A 324 3.81 -1.54 20.17
C SER A 324 3.63 -3.03 19.89
N LEU A 325 2.38 -3.49 19.86
CA LEU A 325 2.01 -4.85 19.52
C LEU A 325 0.87 -4.81 18.51
N GLU A 326 0.95 -5.65 17.48
CA GLU A 326 -0.07 -5.79 16.45
C GLU A 326 -0.37 -7.26 16.18
N TYR A 327 -1.64 -7.54 15.89
CA TYR A 327 -2.10 -8.85 15.45
C TYR A 327 -3.25 -8.67 14.46
N HIS A 328 -3.25 -9.47 13.41
CA HIS A 328 -4.39 -9.59 12.51
C HIS A 328 -4.55 -11.02 11.99
N THR A 329 -5.79 -11.38 11.74
CA THR A 329 -6.16 -12.66 11.15
C THR A 329 -7.11 -12.42 9.99
N THR A 330 -6.92 -13.20 8.93
CA THR A 330 -7.76 -13.15 7.73
C THR A 330 -8.21 -14.56 7.38
N ASN A 331 -9.51 -14.74 7.22
CA ASN A 331 -10.11 -15.95 6.69
C ASN A 331 -10.75 -15.62 5.34
N GLU A 332 -10.25 -16.20 4.27
CA GLU A 332 -10.75 -15.98 2.93
C GLU A 332 -11.16 -17.30 2.26
N THR A 333 -12.26 -17.29 1.54
CA THR A 333 -12.57 -18.27 0.52
C THR A 333 -12.82 -17.53 -0.78
N ARG A 334 -12.08 -17.89 -1.82
CA ARG A 334 -12.17 -17.34 -3.17
C ARG A 334 -12.41 -18.46 -4.15
N ARG A 335 -13.31 -18.28 -5.13
CA ARG A 335 -13.58 -19.26 -6.16
C ARG A 335 -14.01 -18.58 -7.46
N GLY A 336 -13.38 -18.96 -8.56
CA GLY A 336 -13.80 -18.61 -9.92
C GLY A 336 -14.03 -19.85 -10.76
N GLY A 337 -14.58 -19.68 -11.96
CA GLY A 337 -14.99 -20.76 -12.86
C GLY A 337 -16.50 -20.90 -12.94
N ASN A 338 -17.00 -22.13 -12.84
CA ASN A 338 -18.44 -22.41 -12.96
C ASN A 338 -18.98 -23.33 -11.84
N LYS A 339 -20.28 -23.69 -11.91
CA LYS A 339 -20.97 -24.65 -11.01
C LYS A 339 -20.69 -24.39 -9.53
N PHE A 340 -20.89 -23.15 -9.08
CA PHE A 340 -20.58 -22.67 -7.71
C PHE A 340 -21.32 -23.38 -6.58
N ASP A 341 -22.37 -24.10 -6.87
CA ASP A 341 -23.18 -24.93 -5.97
C ASP A 341 -22.63 -26.34 -5.76
N GLN A 342 -21.64 -26.75 -6.58
CA GLN A 342 -21.04 -28.08 -6.55
C GLN A 342 -19.63 -28.04 -5.92
N GLN A 343 -19.06 -29.23 -5.64
CA GLN A 343 -17.67 -29.36 -5.25
C GLN A 343 -16.75 -28.88 -6.40
N PRO A 344 -15.56 -28.33 -6.11
CA PRO A 344 -14.65 -27.83 -7.14
C PRO A 344 -14.35 -28.83 -8.26
N HIS A 345 -14.10 -30.12 -7.93
CA HIS A 345 -13.78 -31.15 -8.90
C HIS A 345 -15.00 -31.61 -9.77
N ASN A 346 -16.19 -31.10 -9.52
CA ASN A 346 -17.36 -31.31 -10.39
C ASN A 346 -17.55 -30.17 -11.39
N SER A 347 -16.72 -29.13 -11.31
CA SER A 347 -16.74 -28.02 -12.24
C SER A 347 -15.96 -28.34 -13.51
N ASP A 348 -16.29 -27.65 -14.59
CA ASP A 348 -15.60 -27.86 -15.87
C ASP A 348 -14.23 -27.18 -15.85
N ILE A 349 -14.15 -25.97 -15.27
CA ILE A 349 -12.91 -25.30 -14.85
C ILE A 349 -13.18 -24.52 -13.56
N THR A 350 -12.29 -24.64 -12.59
CA THR A 350 -12.42 -23.91 -11.32
C THR A 350 -11.04 -23.68 -10.67
N GLU A 351 -10.87 -22.49 -10.19
CA GLU A 351 -9.83 -22.15 -9.22
C GLU A 351 -10.48 -21.75 -7.91
N GLN A 352 -10.17 -22.49 -6.85
CA GLN A 352 -10.63 -22.19 -5.50
C GLN A 352 -9.48 -22.18 -4.52
N THR A 353 -9.45 -21.16 -3.68
CA THR A 353 -8.52 -21.09 -2.54
C THR A 353 -9.27 -20.79 -1.24
N LYS A 354 -8.78 -21.39 -0.16
CA LYS A 354 -9.16 -21.04 1.21
C LYS A 354 -7.89 -20.69 1.94
N HIS A 355 -7.82 -19.47 2.49
CA HIS A 355 -6.69 -18.98 3.25
C HIS A 355 -7.07 -18.75 4.70
N ILE A 356 -6.21 -19.19 5.61
CA ILE A 356 -6.18 -18.75 7.02
C ILE A 356 -4.84 -18.08 7.23
N ILE A 357 -4.86 -16.77 7.40
CA ILE A 357 -3.65 -15.95 7.58
C ILE A 357 -3.65 -15.43 9.00
N ASN A 358 -2.57 -15.65 9.73
CA ASN A 358 -2.32 -15.08 11.04
C ASN A 358 -1.01 -14.29 11.00
N SER A 359 -1.07 -13.02 11.34
CA SER A 359 0.11 -12.16 11.36
C SER A 359 0.18 -11.38 12.66
N GLY A 360 1.39 -11.13 13.13
CA GLY A 360 1.60 -10.33 14.31
C GLY A 360 2.98 -9.69 14.35
N GLY A 361 3.11 -8.69 15.21
CA GLY A 361 4.38 -7.99 15.37
C GLY A 361 4.50 -7.29 16.70
N ILE A 362 5.74 -7.14 17.15
CA ILE A 362 6.12 -6.39 18.33
C ILE A 362 7.23 -5.40 17.93
N ALA A 363 7.17 -4.19 18.45
CA ALA A 363 8.24 -3.21 18.29
C ALA A 363 8.46 -2.44 19.57
N TYR A 364 9.72 -2.15 19.87
CA TYR A 364 10.12 -1.27 20.95
C TYR A 364 10.98 -0.14 20.42
N ASP A 365 10.50 1.07 20.61
CA ASP A 365 11.19 2.31 20.26
C ASP A 365 11.69 2.99 21.52
N LEU A 366 12.95 3.41 21.52
CA LEU A 366 13.57 4.16 22.61
C LEU A 366 14.33 5.38 22.04
N GLY A 367 13.88 6.57 22.42
CA GLY A 367 14.54 7.84 22.13
C GLY A 367 15.28 8.41 23.32
N TRP A 368 16.30 9.22 23.07
CA TRP A 368 16.99 10.02 24.08
C TRP A 368 17.58 11.29 23.49
N LYS A 369 18.01 12.21 24.38
CA LYS A 369 18.47 13.56 23.98
C LYS A 369 17.45 14.31 23.12
N GLY A 370 16.17 14.34 23.54
CA GLY A 370 15.11 15.01 22.80
C GLY A 370 14.83 14.36 21.43
N TYR A 371 14.84 13.02 21.37
CA TYR A 371 14.68 12.21 20.15
C TYR A 371 15.75 12.41 19.07
N ARG A 372 16.86 13.08 19.40
CA ARG A 372 18.01 13.15 18.47
C ARG A 372 18.65 11.79 18.22
N ASN A 373 18.45 10.86 19.13
CA ASN A 373 18.87 9.46 18.98
C ASN A 373 17.66 8.57 19.21
N LYS A 374 17.50 7.56 18.39
CA LYS A 374 16.43 6.58 18.48
C LYS A 374 16.98 5.19 18.16
N ILE A 375 16.62 4.20 18.96
CA ILE A 375 16.74 2.78 18.63
C ILE A 375 15.32 2.23 18.46
N SER A 376 15.13 1.43 17.43
CA SER A 376 13.92 0.67 17.17
C SER A 376 14.28 -0.80 17.01
N VAL A 377 13.69 -1.68 17.82
CA VAL A 377 13.85 -3.14 17.73
C VAL A 377 12.48 -3.73 17.43
N PHE A 378 12.41 -4.63 16.48
CA PHE A 378 11.14 -5.25 16.08
C PHE A 378 11.28 -6.71 15.72
N ALA A 379 10.16 -7.42 15.82
CA ALA A 379 9.95 -8.74 15.25
C ALA A 379 8.53 -8.83 14.70
N SER A 380 8.35 -9.49 13.57
CA SER A 380 7.04 -9.74 12.96
C SER A 380 7.01 -11.14 12.38
N ILE A 381 5.84 -11.77 12.41
CA ILE A 381 5.60 -13.13 11.92
C ILE A 381 4.29 -13.18 11.14
N GLN A 382 4.24 -13.98 10.09
CA GLN A 382 3.02 -14.31 9.34
C GLN A 382 3.02 -15.80 9.05
N HIS A 383 1.90 -16.45 9.32
CA HIS A 383 1.64 -17.84 8.96
C HIS A 383 0.41 -17.91 8.07
N ILE A 384 0.51 -18.63 6.95
CA ILE A 384 -0.55 -18.84 5.98
C ILE A 384 -0.76 -20.35 5.83
N ASP A 385 -1.97 -20.78 6.10
CA ASP A 385 -2.48 -22.11 5.74
C ASP A 385 -3.44 -21.93 4.56
N ARG A 386 -3.12 -22.54 3.40
CA ARG A 386 -3.91 -22.46 2.20
C ARG A 386 -4.30 -23.85 1.72
N SER A 387 -5.59 -24.10 1.59
CA SER A 387 -6.12 -25.19 0.79
C SER A 387 -6.53 -24.67 -0.59
N SER A 388 -6.16 -25.35 -1.65
CA SER A 388 -6.39 -24.93 -3.02
C SER A 388 -6.99 -26.05 -3.88
N TYR A 389 -7.68 -25.65 -4.94
CA TYR A 389 -8.06 -26.48 -6.05
C TYR A 389 -7.83 -25.67 -7.33
N TYR A 390 -6.98 -26.17 -8.21
CA TYR A 390 -6.69 -25.57 -9.52
C TYR A 390 -6.90 -26.64 -10.59
N GLY A 391 -8.13 -26.79 -11.07
CA GLY A 391 -8.44 -27.89 -11.95
C GLY A 391 -9.40 -27.52 -13.08
N ALA A 392 -9.28 -28.29 -14.17
CA ALA A 392 -10.20 -28.30 -15.30
C ALA A 392 -10.67 -29.74 -15.59
N GLN A 393 -11.69 -29.89 -16.44
CA GLN A 393 -12.22 -31.19 -16.89
C GLN A 393 -12.62 -32.15 -15.76
N ARG A 394 -13.04 -31.56 -14.60
CA ARG A 394 -13.50 -32.33 -13.42
C ARG A 394 -12.41 -33.21 -12.80
N ASP A 395 -11.17 -32.72 -12.79
CA ASP A 395 -10.04 -33.48 -12.26
C ASP A 395 -10.07 -33.58 -10.72
N PRO A 396 -10.20 -34.78 -10.12
CA PRO A 396 -10.17 -34.95 -8.67
C PRO A 396 -8.76 -34.81 -8.06
N ASN A 397 -7.68 -34.74 -8.89
CA ASN A 397 -6.30 -34.73 -8.45
C ASN A 397 -5.77 -33.31 -8.18
N ALA A 398 -6.51 -32.26 -8.53
CA ALA A 398 -6.06 -30.87 -8.49
C ALA A 398 -6.12 -30.21 -7.09
N TYR A 399 -6.34 -30.97 -6.03
CA TYR A 399 -6.35 -30.44 -4.66
C TYR A 399 -4.94 -30.29 -4.10
N GLY A 400 -4.67 -29.13 -3.54
CA GLY A 400 -3.38 -28.80 -2.93
C GLY A 400 -3.51 -28.17 -1.55
N ASN A 401 -2.43 -28.25 -0.79
CA ASN A 401 -2.25 -27.57 0.48
C ASN A 401 -0.90 -26.87 0.51
N THR A 402 -0.89 -25.64 1.02
CA THR A 402 0.34 -24.86 1.18
C THR A 402 0.42 -24.33 2.61
N ASP A 403 1.54 -24.55 3.24
CA ASP A 403 1.93 -23.96 4.53
C ASP A 403 3.07 -22.96 4.28
N ASP A 404 2.92 -21.72 4.72
CA ASP A 404 3.90 -20.67 4.53
C ASP A 404 4.12 -19.88 5.81
N LEU A 405 5.32 -19.96 6.36
CA LEU A 405 5.75 -19.24 7.54
C LEU A 405 6.82 -18.22 7.18
N THR A 406 6.51 -16.94 7.36
CA THR A 406 7.47 -15.83 7.20
C THR A 406 7.68 -15.13 8.53
N TRP A 407 8.91 -14.87 8.91
CA TRP A 407 9.23 -13.99 10.04
C TRP A 407 10.41 -13.09 9.75
N VAL A 408 10.42 -11.92 10.37
CA VAL A 408 11.47 -10.93 10.27
C VAL A 408 11.75 -10.33 11.64
N ALA A 409 13.02 -10.14 11.98
CA ALA A 409 13.44 -9.41 13.17
C ALA A 409 14.58 -8.46 12.81
N GLY A 410 14.63 -7.31 13.48
CA GLY A 410 15.66 -6.32 13.18
C GLY A 410 15.80 -5.26 14.26
N ALA A 411 16.90 -4.52 14.15
CA ALA A 411 17.19 -3.35 14.96
C ALA A 411 17.71 -2.22 14.08
N THR A 412 17.21 -1.01 14.31
CA THR A 412 17.60 0.21 13.60
C THR A 412 18.00 1.27 14.60
N TYR A 413 19.12 1.92 14.37
CA TYR A 413 19.56 3.12 15.10
C TYR A 413 19.50 4.33 14.19
N THR A 414 18.94 5.43 14.68
CA THR A 414 18.98 6.75 14.04
C THR A 414 19.62 7.76 14.99
N GLY A 415 20.56 8.55 14.49
CA GLY A 415 21.25 9.57 15.27
C GLY A 415 21.43 10.86 14.49
N GLN A 416 21.03 12.00 15.09
CA GLN A 416 21.25 13.33 14.53
C GLN A 416 22.55 13.91 15.06
N MET A 417 23.43 14.33 14.17
CA MET A 417 24.70 14.96 14.46
C MET A 417 24.66 16.43 14.07
N ASN A 418 25.07 17.33 14.97
CA ASN A 418 25.14 18.76 14.67
C ASN A 418 26.14 19.05 13.54
N LYS A 419 27.19 18.23 13.39
CA LYS A 419 28.15 18.28 12.32
C LYS A 419 28.72 16.89 12.07
N CYS A 420 28.68 16.45 10.83
CA CYS A 420 29.36 15.27 10.32
C CYS A 420 30.07 15.67 9.04
N LEU A 421 31.40 15.63 9.05
CA LEU A 421 32.25 16.14 7.97
C LEU A 421 32.05 17.64 7.74
N PHE A 422 31.11 18.05 6.90
CA PHE A 422 30.92 19.42 6.43
C PHE A 422 29.58 20.06 6.83
N SER A 423 28.57 19.30 7.26
CA SER A 423 27.25 19.84 7.64
C SER A 423 26.56 18.99 8.74
N PRO A 424 25.43 19.46 9.32
CA PRO A 424 24.54 18.60 10.10
C PRO A 424 24.16 17.36 9.32
N ALA A 425 24.01 16.24 10.01
CA ALA A 425 23.66 14.98 9.35
C ALA A 425 22.78 14.10 10.22
N THR A 426 21.97 13.28 9.54
CA THR A 426 21.20 12.19 10.15
C THR A 426 21.77 10.86 9.68
N PHE A 427 22.28 10.10 10.63
CA PHE A 427 22.77 8.76 10.44
C PHE A 427 21.66 7.75 10.70
N THR A 428 21.50 6.73 9.86
CA THR A 428 20.60 5.60 10.07
C THR A 428 21.32 4.33 9.69
N GLY A 429 21.34 3.36 10.60
CA GLY A 429 21.92 2.04 10.34
C GLY A 429 21.15 0.95 11.06
N GLY A 430 21.20 -0.25 10.53
CA GLY A 430 20.49 -1.37 11.14
C GLY A 430 20.91 -2.72 10.62
N ILE A 431 20.42 -3.73 11.31
CA ILE A 431 20.56 -5.14 10.96
C ILE A 431 19.18 -5.79 10.91
N GLU A 432 19.01 -6.74 10.00
CA GLU A 432 17.75 -7.47 9.84
C GLU A 432 18.05 -8.93 9.51
N TYR A 433 17.18 -9.81 9.99
CA TYR A 433 17.13 -11.20 9.57
C TYR A 433 15.71 -11.55 9.18
N GLN A 434 15.56 -12.19 8.03
CA GLN A 434 14.28 -12.66 7.49
C GLN A 434 14.38 -14.13 7.15
N GLU A 435 13.34 -14.89 7.45
CA GLU A 435 13.19 -16.28 7.04
C GLU A 435 11.77 -16.50 6.50
N ASN A 436 11.68 -17.21 5.37
CA ASN A 436 10.44 -17.71 4.81
C ASN A 436 10.59 -19.21 4.57
N ARG A 437 9.64 -20.01 5.05
CA ARG A 437 9.53 -21.44 4.82
C ARG A 437 8.19 -21.71 4.18
N LEU A 438 8.23 -22.26 2.98
CA LEU A 438 7.05 -22.61 2.21
C LEU A 438 7.09 -24.12 1.88
N HIS A 439 5.97 -24.78 2.09
CA HIS A 439 5.73 -26.16 1.68
C HIS A 439 4.41 -26.25 0.93
N ASP A 440 4.48 -26.59 -0.34
CA ASP A 440 3.34 -26.67 -1.26
C ASP A 440 3.19 -28.08 -1.83
N VAL A 441 2.03 -28.70 -1.63
CA VAL A 441 1.79 -30.10 -1.96
C VAL A 441 0.50 -30.23 -2.78
N ILE A 442 0.59 -30.91 -3.95
CA ILE A 442 -0.53 -31.39 -4.74
C ILE A 442 -0.31 -32.87 -4.99
N ILE A 443 -0.87 -33.71 -4.13
CA ILE A 443 -0.60 -35.17 -4.14
C ILE A 443 -1.00 -35.79 -5.47
N GLY A 444 -2.15 -35.41 -6.02
CA GLY A 444 -2.65 -35.96 -7.29
C GLY A 444 -1.77 -35.68 -8.49
N TYR A 445 -0.94 -34.61 -8.42
CA TYR A 445 0.03 -34.28 -9.46
C TYR A 445 1.47 -34.63 -9.09
N ASN A 446 1.66 -35.42 -8.03
CA ASN A 446 3.00 -35.79 -7.49
C ASN A 446 3.90 -34.56 -7.27
N ARG A 447 3.31 -33.44 -6.82
CA ARG A 447 4.01 -32.20 -6.55
C ARG A 447 4.22 -32.05 -5.05
N ASP A 448 5.46 -32.01 -4.62
CA ASP A 448 5.91 -31.67 -3.27
C ASP A 448 7.06 -30.65 -3.41
N MET A 449 6.76 -29.37 -3.15
CA MET A 449 7.72 -28.29 -3.28
C MET A 449 7.99 -27.66 -1.93
N ARG A 450 9.28 -27.54 -1.61
CA ARG A 450 9.76 -26.87 -0.41
C ARG A 450 10.71 -25.75 -0.78
N GLN A 451 10.49 -24.59 -0.19
CA GLN A 451 11.34 -23.43 -0.40
C GLN A 451 11.69 -22.78 0.93
N ASP A 452 12.97 -22.78 1.26
CA ASP A 452 13.50 -22.10 2.44
C ASP A 452 14.34 -20.90 2.00
N VAL A 453 13.92 -19.71 2.35
CA VAL A 453 14.62 -18.45 2.08
C VAL A 453 15.09 -17.87 3.42
N LYS A 454 16.39 -17.56 3.52
CA LYS A 454 17.03 -16.95 4.68
C LYS A 454 17.90 -15.80 4.25
N ILE A 455 17.66 -14.61 4.81
CA ILE A 455 18.38 -13.38 4.43
C ILE A 455 18.87 -12.69 5.70
N GLY A 456 20.19 -12.61 5.85
CA GLY A 456 20.83 -11.76 6.86
C GLY A 456 21.30 -10.47 6.21
N SER A 457 21.03 -9.33 6.84
CA SER A 457 21.24 -8.03 6.22
C SER A 457 21.82 -7.01 7.19
N ALA A 458 22.66 -6.11 6.66
CA ALA A 458 23.10 -4.91 7.35
C ALA A 458 23.01 -3.71 6.41
N PHE A 459 22.52 -2.59 6.90
CA PHE A 459 22.43 -1.36 6.09
C PHE A 459 22.90 -0.16 6.87
N LEU A 460 23.34 0.83 6.11
CA LEU A 460 23.90 2.07 6.63
C LEU A 460 23.60 3.20 5.65
N GLN A 461 23.18 4.34 6.15
CA GLN A 461 23.04 5.57 5.38
C GLN A 461 23.34 6.79 6.21
N ASN A 462 23.79 7.85 5.54
CA ASN A 462 23.94 9.17 6.13
C ASN A 462 23.33 10.23 5.20
N GLU A 463 22.55 11.13 5.76
CA GLU A 463 21.93 12.25 5.08
C GLU A 463 22.54 13.54 5.62
N TRP A 464 23.21 14.32 4.78
CA TRP A 464 23.75 15.65 5.08
C TRP A 464 22.78 16.73 4.64
N ASP A 465 22.33 17.58 5.56
CA ASP A 465 21.51 18.75 5.26
C ASP A 465 22.37 20.01 5.18
N MET A 466 22.46 20.58 3.98
CA MET A 466 23.27 21.74 3.64
C MET A 466 22.40 22.98 3.33
N ARG A 467 21.24 23.12 3.99
CA ARG A 467 20.29 24.23 3.83
C ARG A 467 19.55 24.23 2.48
N ILE A 468 20.24 24.35 1.36
CA ILE A 468 19.66 24.33 0.00
C ILE A 468 19.89 22.99 -0.72
N PHE A 469 20.81 22.18 -0.22
CA PHE A 469 21.06 20.83 -0.70
C PHE A 469 20.88 19.81 0.44
N SER A 470 20.38 18.63 0.11
CA SER A 470 20.50 17.47 0.98
C SER A 470 21.13 16.34 0.15
N LEU A 471 22.16 15.70 0.70
CA LEU A 471 22.85 14.57 0.10
C LEU A 471 22.64 13.35 0.99
N LEU A 472 22.03 12.30 0.46
CA LEU A 472 21.91 11.01 1.13
C LEU A 472 22.76 9.99 0.40
N VAL A 473 23.65 9.33 1.14
CA VAL A 473 24.43 8.19 0.66
C VAL A 473 24.15 6.99 1.57
N GLY A 474 23.84 5.86 1.00
CA GLY A 474 23.56 4.66 1.74
C GLY A 474 23.94 3.39 0.99
N ALA A 475 24.07 2.32 1.73
CA ALA A 475 24.33 0.99 1.19
C ALA A 475 23.73 -0.09 2.10
N ARG A 476 23.43 -1.24 1.50
CA ARG A 476 23.01 -2.46 2.19
C ARG A 476 23.81 -3.65 1.69
N LEU A 477 24.12 -4.54 2.58
CA LEU A 477 24.75 -5.82 2.32
C LEU A 477 23.77 -6.93 2.75
N ASP A 478 23.38 -7.77 1.81
CA ASP A 478 22.49 -8.91 2.02
C ASP A 478 23.24 -10.22 1.79
N LYS A 479 23.11 -11.16 2.73
CA LYS A 479 23.53 -12.55 2.52
C LYS A 479 22.28 -13.41 2.43
N HIS A 480 22.01 -13.89 1.24
CA HIS A 480 20.90 -14.78 0.91
C HIS A 480 21.39 -16.22 0.83
N ASN A 481 20.64 -17.19 1.37
CA ASN A 481 21.07 -18.60 1.37
C ASN A 481 21.14 -19.21 -0.04
N LEU A 482 20.27 -18.79 -0.98
CA LEU A 482 20.26 -19.28 -2.37
C LEU A 482 21.31 -18.62 -3.27
N ILE A 483 22.06 -17.63 -2.76
CA ILE A 483 23.05 -16.88 -3.53
C ILE A 483 24.43 -17.03 -2.92
N LYS A 484 25.42 -17.42 -3.73
CA LYS A 484 26.77 -17.71 -3.25
C LYS A 484 27.45 -16.51 -2.61
N ASN A 485 27.37 -15.33 -3.25
CA ASN A 485 28.07 -14.12 -2.82
C ASN A 485 27.12 -13.17 -2.12
N PRO A 486 27.59 -12.39 -1.12
CA PRO A 486 26.81 -11.28 -0.59
C PRO A 486 26.46 -10.26 -1.67
N ILE A 487 25.27 -9.66 -1.54
CA ILE A 487 24.75 -8.67 -2.49
C ILE A 487 24.95 -7.29 -1.89
N PHE A 488 25.65 -6.43 -2.61
CA PHE A 488 25.86 -5.04 -2.23
C PHE A 488 24.90 -4.13 -3.02
N SER A 489 24.12 -3.32 -2.31
CA SER A 489 23.08 -2.45 -2.87
C SER A 489 23.32 -1.01 -2.44
N PRO A 490 24.05 -0.19 -3.24
CA PRO A 490 24.26 1.22 -2.98
C PRO A 490 23.07 2.09 -3.40
N ARG A 491 22.94 3.29 -2.77
CA ARG A 491 22.08 4.38 -3.22
C ARG A 491 22.69 5.74 -2.95
N VAL A 492 22.39 6.71 -3.83
CA VAL A 492 22.77 8.11 -3.69
C VAL A 492 21.59 8.98 -4.11
N ASN A 493 21.24 9.94 -3.26
CA ASN A 493 20.15 10.87 -3.53
C ASN A 493 20.64 12.28 -3.29
N LEU A 494 20.41 13.16 -4.24
CA LEU A 494 20.69 14.60 -4.14
C LEU A 494 19.38 15.36 -4.26
N LEU A 495 19.06 16.15 -3.24
CA LEU A 495 17.94 17.07 -3.23
C LEU A 495 18.47 18.50 -3.27
N PHE A 496 17.96 19.30 -4.20
CA PHE A 496 18.17 20.73 -4.30
C PHE A 496 16.86 21.45 -3.95
N LYS A 497 16.86 22.24 -2.87
CA LYS A 497 15.69 22.95 -2.31
C LYS A 497 16.01 24.43 -2.03
N PRO A 498 16.15 25.28 -3.07
CA PRO A 498 16.53 26.69 -2.88
C PRO A 498 15.49 27.51 -2.12
N ASN A 499 14.23 27.10 -2.17
CA ASN A 499 13.12 27.73 -1.44
C ASN A 499 11.97 26.73 -1.27
N LYS A 500 10.89 27.12 -0.57
CA LYS A 500 9.71 26.27 -0.32
C LYS A 500 8.79 26.02 -1.54
N LYS A 501 9.11 26.63 -2.70
CA LYS A 501 8.27 26.53 -3.91
C LYS A 501 8.86 25.61 -4.97
N PHE A 502 10.17 25.37 -4.92
CA PHE A 502 10.87 24.62 -5.96
C PHE A 502 11.84 23.62 -5.36
N GLN A 503 11.83 22.42 -5.90
CA GLN A 503 12.78 21.35 -5.60
C GLN A 503 13.18 20.60 -6.86
N ALA A 504 14.41 20.10 -6.86
CA ALA A 504 14.86 19.12 -7.84
C ALA A 504 15.57 17.97 -7.12
N ARG A 505 15.40 16.75 -7.61
CA ARG A 505 16.02 15.54 -7.05
C ARG A 505 16.72 14.76 -8.14
N LEU A 506 17.86 14.17 -7.79
CA LEU A 506 18.54 13.16 -8.58
C LEU A 506 18.75 11.93 -7.71
N THR A 507 18.41 10.78 -8.22
CA THR A 507 18.48 9.52 -7.50
C THR A 507 19.20 8.47 -8.33
N TYR A 508 20.17 7.81 -7.71
CA TYR A 508 20.72 6.55 -8.16
C TYR A 508 20.45 5.48 -7.10
N SER A 509 19.93 4.34 -7.50
CA SER A 509 19.63 3.24 -6.59
C SER A 509 19.72 1.90 -7.31
N THR A 510 19.94 0.84 -6.54
CA THR A 510 19.99 -0.51 -7.04
C THR A 510 18.92 -1.38 -6.43
N GLY A 511 18.51 -2.41 -7.14
CA GLY A 511 17.61 -3.44 -6.69
C GLY A 511 18.11 -4.82 -7.05
N PHE A 512 17.65 -5.84 -6.32
CA PHE A 512 17.87 -7.23 -6.67
C PHE A 512 16.66 -8.11 -6.35
N ARG A 513 16.55 -9.22 -7.07
CA ARG A 513 15.60 -10.30 -6.80
C ARG A 513 16.34 -11.62 -6.77
N ALA A 514 16.10 -12.40 -5.73
CA ALA A 514 16.72 -13.71 -5.58
C ALA A 514 15.99 -14.77 -6.42
N PRO A 515 16.69 -15.84 -6.88
CA PRO A 515 16.06 -16.94 -7.56
C PRO A 515 15.18 -17.74 -6.58
N GLN A 516 13.92 -17.89 -6.91
CA GLN A 516 12.95 -18.67 -6.14
C GLN A 516 12.18 -19.59 -7.08
N ALA A 517 11.90 -20.82 -6.64
CA ALA A 517 11.08 -21.76 -7.40
C ALA A 517 9.61 -21.40 -7.27
N TYR A 518 9.16 -21.07 -6.07
CA TYR A 518 7.81 -20.58 -5.82
C TYR A 518 7.81 -19.04 -5.92
N ASP A 519 6.97 -18.51 -6.78
CA ASP A 519 6.80 -17.10 -7.03
C ASP A 519 5.34 -16.81 -7.41
N GLU A 520 4.97 -15.55 -7.60
CA GLU A 520 3.62 -15.12 -7.92
C GLU A 520 3.04 -15.76 -9.20
N ASP A 521 3.88 -16.20 -10.13
CA ASP A 521 3.48 -16.86 -11.36
C ASP A 521 3.04 -18.34 -11.20
N LEU A 522 3.24 -18.93 -10.02
CA LEU A 522 2.89 -20.35 -9.77
C LEU A 522 1.42 -20.61 -9.39
N HIS A 523 0.61 -19.58 -9.22
CA HIS A 523 -0.81 -19.77 -8.90
C HIS A 523 -1.65 -20.12 -10.13
N VAL A 524 -1.18 -19.82 -11.33
CA VAL A 524 -1.90 -20.05 -12.59
C VAL A 524 -1.61 -21.45 -13.08
N THR A 525 -2.66 -22.28 -13.21
CA THR A 525 -2.57 -23.56 -13.91
C THR A 525 -2.64 -23.33 -15.41
N ALA A 526 -1.95 -24.20 -16.17
CA ALA A 526 -2.07 -24.18 -17.62
C ALA A 526 -3.51 -24.40 -18.06
N VAL A 527 -3.86 -23.88 -19.23
CA VAL A 527 -5.12 -24.17 -19.91
C VAL A 527 -5.22 -25.67 -20.07
N GLY A 528 -6.30 -26.29 -19.53
CA GLY A 528 -6.46 -27.76 -19.54
C GLY A 528 -6.19 -28.46 -18.21
N GLY A 529 -5.77 -27.74 -17.16
CA GLY A 529 -5.61 -28.29 -15.80
C GLY A 529 -4.33 -29.11 -15.59
N GLU A 530 -3.32 -28.93 -16.43
CA GLU A 530 -2.02 -29.62 -16.27
C GLU A 530 -1.26 -29.00 -15.08
N GLY A 531 -0.64 -29.86 -14.26
CA GLY A 531 0.27 -29.41 -13.22
C GLY A 531 1.53 -28.77 -13.84
N VAL A 532 1.95 -27.62 -13.33
CA VAL A 532 3.21 -26.99 -13.73
C VAL A 532 4.20 -27.10 -12.57
N GLN A 533 5.39 -27.64 -12.84
CA GLN A 533 6.51 -27.67 -11.90
C GLN A 533 7.61 -26.73 -12.39
N ILE A 534 8.04 -25.79 -11.55
CA ILE A 534 9.17 -24.92 -11.85
C ILE A 534 10.42 -25.44 -11.16
N ARG A 535 11.50 -25.60 -11.91
CA ARG A 535 12.84 -25.93 -11.44
C ARG A 535 13.76 -24.74 -11.62
N LEU A 536 14.76 -24.62 -10.76
CA LEU A 536 15.80 -23.61 -10.89
C LEU A 536 16.96 -24.19 -11.67
N ALA A 537 17.43 -23.48 -12.70
CA ALA A 537 18.60 -23.87 -13.46
C ALA A 537 19.86 -23.88 -12.59
N GLU A 538 20.77 -24.78 -12.86
CA GLU A 538 22.08 -24.81 -12.19
C GLU A 538 22.85 -23.50 -12.45
N GLY A 539 23.38 -22.90 -11.39
CA GLY A 539 24.13 -21.64 -11.48
C GLY A 539 23.29 -20.38 -11.71
N LEU A 540 21.98 -20.45 -11.51
CA LEU A 540 21.07 -19.30 -11.61
C LEU A 540 21.54 -18.15 -10.71
N LYS A 541 21.64 -16.95 -11.30
CA LYS A 541 22.09 -15.71 -10.64
C LYS A 541 20.89 -14.85 -10.29
N GLU A 542 21.07 -14.02 -9.29
CA GLU A 542 20.09 -12.99 -8.94
C GLU A 542 19.87 -12.01 -10.11
N GLU A 543 18.64 -11.54 -10.26
CA GLU A 543 18.34 -10.37 -11.07
C GLU A 543 18.85 -9.11 -10.37
N ARG A 544 19.37 -8.17 -11.14
CA ARG A 544 19.84 -6.86 -10.63
C ARG A 544 19.31 -5.70 -11.44
N SER A 545 18.99 -4.62 -10.77
CA SER A 545 18.66 -3.36 -11.42
C SER A 545 19.65 -2.26 -11.06
N ASN A 546 19.87 -1.35 -12.03
CA ASN A 546 20.41 -0.02 -11.80
C ASN A 546 19.35 0.99 -12.22
N SER A 547 18.88 1.79 -11.29
CA SER A 547 17.81 2.76 -11.50
C SER A 547 18.33 4.18 -11.32
N PHE A 548 18.00 5.04 -12.26
CA PHE A 548 18.27 6.48 -12.25
C PHE A 548 16.95 7.22 -12.36
N SER A 549 16.73 8.23 -11.53
CA SER A 549 15.61 9.14 -11.71
C SER A 549 16.00 10.57 -11.42
N GLY A 550 15.35 11.49 -12.12
CA GLY A 550 15.47 12.92 -11.89
C GLY A 550 14.08 13.52 -11.83
N SER A 551 13.82 14.40 -10.85
CA SER A 551 12.52 15.04 -10.70
C SER A 551 12.63 16.52 -10.43
N VAL A 552 11.58 17.26 -10.86
CA VAL A 552 11.36 18.67 -10.53
C VAL A 552 9.98 18.75 -9.89
N ASP A 553 9.92 19.41 -8.74
CA ASP A 553 8.70 19.59 -7.95
C ASP A 553 8.50 21.10 -7.70
N TRP A 554 7.39 21.59 -8.21
CA TRP A 554 7.03 23.00 -8.11
C TRP A 554 5.70 23.16 -7.39
N THR A 555 5.72 24.00 -6.36
CA THR A 555 4.55 24.33 -5.55
C THR A 555 4.33 25.83 -5.54
N THR A 556 3.08 26.23 -5.71
CA THR A 556 2.69 27.65 -5.67
C THR A 556 1.33 27.84 -5.02
N SER A 557 1.11 29.04 -4.50
CA SER A 557 -0.20 29.49 -4.03
C SER A 557 -0.44 30.93 -4.52
N PHE A 558 -1.66 31.21 -5.00
CA PHE A 558 -2.11 32.52 -5.43
C PHE A 558 -3.60 32.70 -5.09
N GLY A 559 -3.92 33.66 -4.23
CA GLY A 559 -5.26 33.78 -3.65
C GLY A 559 -5.65 32.51 -2.91
N HIS A 560 -6.83 31.96 -3.21
CA HIS A 560 -7.34 30.70 -2.67
C HIS A 560 -6.86 29.46 -3.43
N TRP A 561 -6.08 29.60 -4.50
CA TRP A 561 -5.56 28.49 -5.28
C TRP A 561 -4.22 27.98 -4.72
N GLN A 562 -4.09 26.68 -4.67
CA GLN A 562 -2.85 25.97 -4.39
C GLN A 562 -2.58 25.00 -5.54
N ALA A 563 -1.33 24.90 -5.97
CA ALA A 563 -0.92 23.97 -7.02
C ALA A 563 0.43 23.34 -6.66
N ASN A 564 0.55 22.04 -6.92
CA ASN A 564 1.80 21.30 -6.88
C ASN A 564 1.91 20.50 -8.18
N ILE A 565 3.04 20.58 -8.85
CA ILE A 565 3.35 19.87 -10.08
C ILE A 565 4.70 19.18 -9.90
N LEU A 566 4.70 17.86 -9.99
CA LEU A 566 5.90 17.03 -9.97
C LEU A 566 6.07 16.36 -11.34
N LEU A 567 7.21 16.57 -11.96
CA LEU A 567 7.64 15.86 -13.16
C LEU A 567 8.87 15.01 -12.81
N GLU A 568 8.83 13.72 -13.10
CA GLU A 568 9.90 12.77 -12.86
C GLU A 568 10.25 12.02 -14.14
N GLY A 569 11.51 12.00 -14.53
CA GLY A 569 12.07 11.10 -15.54
C GLY A 569 12.75 9.92 -14.88
N PHE A 570 12.62 8.70 -15.42
CA PHE A 570 13.22 7.51 -14.87
C PHE A 570 13.83 6.59 -15.95
N TYR A 571 14.85 5.84 -15.54
CA TYR A 571 15.51 4.82 -16.35
C TYR A 571 15.96 3.68 -15.44
N THR A 572 15.57 2.44 -15.76
CA THR A 572 15.97 1.23 -15.03
C THR A 572 16.57 0.21 -16.01
N ASP A 573 17.82 -0.20 -15.78
CA ASP A 573 18.51 -1.25 -16.51
C ASP A 573 18.49 -2.55 -15.69
N LEU A 574 17.79 -3.58 -16.21
CA LEU A 574 17.70 -4.91 -15.61
C LEU A 574 18.73 -5.84 -16.24
N LYS A 575 19.37 -6.65 -15.41
CA LYS A 575 20.32 -7.69 -15.78
C LYS A 575 19.87 -9.04 -15.23
N ASN A 576 20.17 -10.11 -15.96
CA ASN A 576 19.87 -11.48 -15.56
C ASN A 576 18.37 -11.73 -15.28
N VAL A 577 17.48 -11.08 -16.04
CA VAL A 577 16.02 -11.22 -15.89
C VAL A 577 15.63 -12.71 -15.96
N PHE A 578 14.77 -13.15 -15.05
CA PHE A 578 14.30 -14.52 -15.05
C PHE A 578 13.33 -14.76 -16.21
N ILE A 579 13.58 -15.84 -16.93
CA ILE A 579 12.70 -16.38 -17.96
C ILE A 579 12.33 -17.80 -17.58
N LEU A 580 11.19 -18.27 -18.03
CA LEU A 580 10.74 -19.65 -17.90
C LEU A 580 10.87 -20.33 -19.26
N GLU A 581 11.54 -21.46 -19.31
CA GLU A 581 11.73 -22.26 -20.50
C GLU A 581 11.08 -23.65 -20.30
N ASP A 582 10.28 -24.09 -21.26
CA ASP A 582 9.66 -25.41 -21.23
C ASP A 582 10.74 -26.47 -21.51
N ILE A 583 10.90 -27.41 -20.56
CA ILE A 583 11.91 -28.50 -20.71
C ILE A 583 11.27 -29.87 -20.89
N GLY A 584 9.94 -29.96 -20.92
CA GLY A 584 9.20 -31.18 -21.21
C GLY A 584 8.10 -31.52 -20.22
N ILE A 585 7.55 -32.72 -20.36
CA ILE A 585 6.49 -33.26 -19.50
C ILE A 585 7.06 -34.46 -18.76
N VAL A 586 6.88 -34.49 -17.43
CA VAL A 586 7.25 -35.62 -16.56
C VAL A 586 6.08 -35.93 -15.66
N ASP A 587 5.63 -37.19 -15.62
CA ASP A 587 4.51 -37.66 -14.80
C ASP A 587 3.24 -36.79 -14.98
N ASN A 588 2.92 -36.46 -16.23
CA ASN A 588 1.79 -35.60 -16.62
C ASN A 588 1.87 -34.15 -16.10
N ASN A 589 3.05 -33.70 -15.67
CA ASN A 589 3.31 -32.30 -15.29
C ASN A 589 4.20 -31.64 -16.33
N ALA A 590 3.84 -30.44 -16.76
CA ALA A 590 4.72 -29.59 -17.53
C ALA A 590 5.88 -29.09 -16.64
N ILE A 591 7.10 -29.37 -17.07
CA ILE A 591 8.31 -28.93 -16.34
C ILE A 591 8.85 -27.69 -17.01
N LYS A 592 8.89 -26.60 -16.26
CA LYS A 592 9.52 -25.34 -16.68
C LYS A 592 10.79 -25.09 -15.88
N GLU A 593 11.82 -24.61 -16.53
CA GLU A 593 13.08 -24.25 -15.88
C GLU A 593 13.24 -22.73 -15.85
N ARG A 594 13.48 -22.18 -14.67
CA ARG A 594 13.77 -20.76 -14.49
C ARG A 594 15.23 -20.50 -14.75
N ARG A 595 15.54 -19.65 -15.74
CA ARG A 595 16.89 -19.31 -16.21
C ARG A 595 17.10 -17.79 -16.26
N ASN A 596 18.36 -17.36 -16.41
CA ASN A 596 18.67 -15.95 -16.64
C ASN A 596 18.62 -15.62 -18.14
N GLY A 597 17.75 -14.71 -18.53
CA GLY A 597 17.71 -14.06 -19.83
C GLY A 597 18.71 -12.90 -19.96
N LYS A 598 18.67 -12.21 -21.09
CA LYS A 598 19.63 -11.12 -21.44
C LYS A 598 19.40 -9.81 -20.70
N GLY A 599 18.26 -9.65 -20.06
CA GLY A 599 17.87 -8.45 -19.33
C GLY A 599 16.91 -7.54 -20.09
N ALA A 600 16.46 -6.47 -19.42
CA ALA A 600 15.48 -5.55 -19.94
C ALA A 600 15.83 -4.09 -19.60
N ARG A 601 15.14 -3.14 -20.22
CA ARG A 601 15.22 -1.71 -19.93
C ARG A 601 13.82 -1.14 -19.84
N VAL A 602 13.61 -0.33 -18.82
CA VAL A 602 12.38 0.43 -18.63
C VAL A 602 12.74 1.88 -18.43
N TYR A 603 12.10 2.78 -19.17
CA TYR A 603 12.34 4.21 -19.07
C TYR A 603 11.07 5.00 -19.43
N GLY A 604 10.98 6.21 -18.89
CA GLY A 604 9.80 7.04 -19.11
C GLY A 604 9.78 8.29 -18.25
N ALA A 605 8.58 8.87 -18.19
CA ALA A 605 8.30 10.03 -17.37
C ALA A 605 6.95 9.88 -16.63
N ASN A 606 6.90 10.42 -15.42
CA ASN A 606 5.73 10.53 -14.58
C ASN A 606 5.39 12.00 -14.37
N LEU A 607 4.12 12.35 -14.51
CA LEU A 607 3.55 13.65 -14.15
C LEU A 607 2.57 13.44 -13.01
N ASP A 608 2.74 14.17 -11.91
CA ASP A 608 1.77 14.27 -10.81
C ASP A 608 1.40 15.74 -10.63
N ALA A 609 0.11 16.06 -10.69
CA ALA A 609 -0.36 17.43 -10.52
C ALA A 609 -1.52 17.44 -9.53
N LYS A 610 -1.46 18.35 -8.56
CA LYS A 610 -2.51 18.61 -7.58
C LYS A 610 -2.85 20.09 -7.64
N ILE A 611 -4.12 20.41 -7.82
CA ILE A 611 -4.61 21.79 -7.86
C ILE A 611 -5.86 21.86 -6.97
N ALA A 612 -5.88 22.82 -6.06
CA ALA A 612 -7.01 22.99 -5.14
C ALA A 612 -7.42 24.48 -5.05
N HIS A 613 -8.72 24.72 -4.89
CA HIS A 613 -9.30 26.02 -4.60
C HIS A 613 -10.01 25.96 -3.24
N GLY A 614 -9.42 26.58 -2.23
CA GLY A 614 -9.91 26.48 -0.85
C GLY A 614 -10.14 25.03 -0.44
N SER A 615 -11.23 24.79 0.29
CA SER A 615 -11.75 23.44 0.62
C SER A 615 -12.71 22.88 -0.43
N ASP A 616 -13.12 23.70 -1.41
CA ASP A 616 -14.33 23.46 -2.21
C ASP A 616 -14.07 22.58 -3.42
N ILE A 617 -12.88 22.70 -4.03
CA ILE A 617 -12.53 21.95 -5.24
C ILE A 617 -11.09 21.49 -5.16
N ALA A 618 -10.83 20.21 -5.46
CA ALA A 618 -9.48 19.68 -5.62
C ALA A 618 -9.41 18.74 -6.82
N LEU A 619 -8.43 18.96 -7.67
CA LEU A 619 -8.07 18.10 -8.80
C LEU A 619 -6.71 17.46 -8.51
N GLN A 620 -6.65 16.13 -8.62
CA GLN A 620 -5.41 15.39 -8.66
C GLN A 620 -5.33 14.63 -9.99
N LEU A 621 -4.18 14.68 -10.63
CA LEU A 621 -3.89 14.03 -11.91
C LEU A 621 -2.57 13.29 -11.80
N GLY A 622 -2.54 12.03 -12.23
CA GLY A 622 -1.32 11.25 -12.42
C GLY A 622 -1.24 10.69 -13.83
N PHE A 623 -0.11 10.83 -14.49
CA PHE A 623 0.10 10.29 -15.84
C PHE A 623 1.50 9.72 -15.99
N THR A 624 1.60 8.56 -16.64
CA THR A 624 2.85 7.86 -16.91
C THR A 624 2.97 7.59 -18.40
N ALA A 625 4.11 7.97 -18.97
CA ALA A 625 4.52 7.61 -20.33
C ALA A 625 5.81 6.80 -20.23
N GLN A 626 5.84 5.57 -20.75
CA GLN A 626 6.97 4.66 -20.57
C GLN A 626 7.22 3.76 -21.77
N ARG A 627 8.38 3.10 -21.76
CA ARG A 627 8.76 2.04 -22.67
C ARG A 627 9.44 0.93 -21.89
N SER A 628 8.92 -0.31 -22.00
CA SER A 628 9.46 -1.51 -21.35
C SER A 628 9.87 -2.49 -22.44
N ARG A 629 11.18 -2.82 -22.51
CA ARG A 629 11.76 -3.59 -23.60
C ARG A 629 12.82 -4.57 -23.08
N TYR A 630 12.76 -5.81 -23.56
CA TYR A 630 13.89 -6.73 -23.48
C TYR A 630 15.07 -6.22 -24.33
N LYS A 631 16.29 -6.46 -23.86
CA LYS A 631 17.52 -6.06 -24.60
C LYS A 631 17.68 -6.84 -25.90
N VAL A 632 17.28 -8.10 -25.88
CA VAL A 632 17.18 -9.01 -27.03
C VAL A 632 15.76 -9.52 -27.09
N ALA A 633 15.26 -9.91 -28.25
CA ALA A 633 13.96 -10.55 -28.35
C ALA A 633 13.97 -11.85 -27.54
N GLU A 634 12.96 -12.05 -26.71
CA GLU A 634 12.77 -13.27 -25.92
C GLU A 634 11.65 -14.11 -26.56
N THR A 635 11.88 -15.41 -26.65
CA THR A 635 10.88 -16.38 -27.11
C THR A 635 9.86 -16.59 -26.00
N TRP A 636 8.57 -16.42 -26.30
CA TRP A 636 7.51 -16.61 -25.32
C TRP A 636 6.71 -17.90 -25.57
N THR A 637 6.67 -18.40 -26.83
CA THR A 637 6.09 -19.69 -27.19
C THR A 637 6.61 -20.15 -28.55
N VAL A 638 6.34 -21.41 -28.89
CA VAL A 638 6.67 -22.01 -30.19
C VAL A 638 5.38 -22.56 -30.83
N VAL A 639 5.05 -22.07 -32.02
CA VAL A 639 3.85 -22.49 -32.79
C VAL A 639 4.30 -23.06 -34.12
N ASN A 640 3.88 -24.27 -34.45
CA ASN A 640 4.23 -24.94 -35.70
C ASN A 640 5.76 -24.96 -36.00
N ASN A 641 6.58 -25.16 -34.97
CA ASN A 641 8.07 -25.10 -35.01
C ASN A 641 8.65 -23.69 -35.30
N GLU A 642 7.87 -22.65 -35.26
CA GLU A 642 8.33 -21.28 -35.35
C GLU A 642 8.31 -20.61 -33.96
N GLU A 643 9.44 -20.02 -33.57
CA GLU A 643 9.54 -19.26 -32.31
C GLU A 643 8.84 -17.91 -32.44
N LEU A 644 7.84 -17.67 -31.58
CA LEU A 644 7.22 -16.35 -31.45
C LEU A 644 8.01 -15.53 -30.43
N THR A 645 8.66 -14.47 -30.94
CA THR A 645 9.55 -13.64 -30.13
C THR A 645 9.05 -12.21 -29.97
N THR A 646 9.39 -11.56 -28.87
CA THR A 646 9.09 -10.14 -28.65
C THR A 646 10.21 -9.42 -27.93
N LYS A 647 10.40 -8.13 -28.28
CA LYS A 647 11.21 -7.20 -27.48
C LYS A 647 10.35 -6.36 -26.50
N ARG A 648 9.02 -6.34 -26.68
CA ARG A 648 8.14 -5.64 -25.75
C ARG A 648 7.88 -6.53 -24.54
N MET A 649 7.94 -5.95 -23.34
CA MET A 649 7.42 -6.64 -22.15
C MET A 649 5.89 -6.69 -22.24
N MET A 650 5.34 -7.87 -22.00
CA MET A 650 3.90 -8.09 -22.10
C MET A 650 3.16 -7.41 -20.95
N ARG A 651 1.86 -7.20 -21.14
CA ARG A 651 0.95 -6.59 -20.14
C ARG A 651 1.43 -5.22 -19.64
N THR A 652 2.21 -4.50 -20.46
CA THR A 652 2.81 -3.22 -20.07
C THR A 652 2.40 -2.14 -21.08
N PRO A 653 1.38 -1.32 -20.77
CA PRO A 653 0.98 -0.22 -21.63
C PRO A 653 2.04 0.88 -21.64
N ASP A 654 2.19 1.53 -22.80
CA ASP A 654 3.13 2.64 -22.95
C ASP A 654 2.63 3.93 -22.27
N TYR A 655 1.31 4.05 -22.06
CA TYR A 655 0.64 5.22 -21.47
C TYR A 655 -0.45 4.76 -20.50
N TYR A 656 -0.49 5.33 -19.30
CA TYR A 656 -1.58 5.14 -18.34
C TYR A 656 -1.61 6.28 -17.34
N GLY A 657 -2.74 6.44 -16.66
CA GLY A 657 -2.89 7.49 -15.68
C GLY A 657 -4.26 7.51 -15.03
N TYR A 658 -4.46 8.49 -14.17
CA TYR A 658 -5.71 8.69 -13.44
C TYR A 658 -5.97 10.17 -13.20
N PHE A 659 -7.20 10.47 -12.83
CA PHE A 659 -7.56 11.74 -12.24
C PHE A 659 -8.61 11.55 -11.13
N THR A 660 -8.65 12.49 -10.19
CA THR A 660 -9.72 12.65 -9.21
C THR A 660 -10.07 14.13 -9.11
N LEU A 661 -11.33 14.46 -9.29
CA LEU A 661 -11.88 15.78 -9.07
C LEU A 661 -12.89 15.70 -7.94
N THR A 662 -12.63 16.39 -6.84
CA THR A 662 -13.53 16.46 -5.69
C THR A 662 -14.10 17.87 -5.56
N SER A 663 -15.35 17.96 -5.15
CA SER A 663 -16.00 19.24 -4.88
C SER A 663 -16.95 19.12 -3.69
N SER A 664 -16.90 20.12 -2.81
CA SER A 664 -17.84 20.29 -1.68
C SER A 664 -18.61 21.59 -1.88
N PRO A 665 -19.57 21.62 -2.84
CA PRO A 665 -20.24 22.87 -3.27
C PRO A 665 -21.11 23.49 -2.19
N VAL A 666 -21.57 22.69 -1.23
CA VAL A 666 -22.27 23.14 -0.04
C VAL A 666 -21.79 22.32 1.16
N LYS A 667 -21.90 22.86 2.34
CA LYS A 667 -21.54 22.17 3.58
C LYS A 667 -22.24 20.81 3.65
N MET A 668 -21.51 19.75 4.02
CA MET A 668 -21.98 18.37 4.14
C MET A 668 -22.22 17.59 2.83
N LEU A 669 -22.09 18.18 1.67
CA LEU A 669 -22.22 17.49 0.39
C LEU A 669 -20.84 17.35 -0.28
N ASP A 670 -20.40 16.12 -0.47
CA ASP A 670 -19.15 15.80 -1.17
C ASP A 670 -19.47 15.12 -2.49
N LEU A 671 -18.90 15.64 -3.57
CA LEU A 671 -18.98 15.08 -4.91
C LEU A 671 -17.59 14.68 -5.36
N ALA A 672 -17.47 13.53 -6.01
CA ALA A 672 -16.21 13.06 -6.58
C ALA A 672 -16.44 12.50 -7.99
N LEU A 673 -15.65 12.99 -8.93
CA LEU A 673 -15.51 12.42 -10.27
C LEU A 673 -14.08 11.89 -10.38
N SER A 674 -13.91 10.62 -10.73
CA SER A 674 -12.59 10.02 -10.89
C SER A 674 -12.53 9.12 -12.11
N GLY A 675 -11.34 8.87 -12.61
CA GLY A 675 -11.17 7.96 -13.73
C GLY A 675 -9.75 7.45 -13.87
N THR A 676 -9.62 6.34 -14.60
CA THR A 676 -8.34 5.75 -14.98
C THR A 676 -8.28 5.55 -16.49
N TYR A 677 -7.11 5.74 -17.04
CA TYR A 677 -6.79 5.47 -18.44
C TYR A 677 -5.70 4.41 -18.54
N THR A 678 -5.93 3.38 -19.34
CA THR A 678 -4.95 2.35 -19.68
C THR A 678 -4.82 2.27 -21.19
N GLY A 679 -3.62 2.56 -21.70
CA GLY A 679 -3.30 2.49 -23.12
C GLY A 679 -3.21 1.06 -23.63
N SER A 680 -3.14 0.91 -24.94
CA SER A 680 -2.92 -0.37 -25.62
C SER A 680 -1.61 -1.04 -25.18
N MET A 681 -1.63 -2.36 -25.04
CA MET A 681 -0.50 -3.20 -24.69
C MET A 681 -0.55 -4.53 -25.45
N ILE A 682 0.56 -5.29 -25.48
CA ILE A 682 0.55 -6.66 -25.96
C ILE A 682 0.29 -7.62 -24.79
N VAL A 683 -0.50 -8.64 -25.06
CA VAL A 683 -0.83 -9.70 -24.09
C VAL A 683 -0.68 -11.06 -24.79
N PRO A 684 -0.25 -12.12 -24.06
CA PRO A 684 -0.26 -13.47 -24.59
C PRO A 684 -1.70 -14.00 -24.61
N HIS A 685 -2.04 -14.81 -25.57
CA HIS A 685 -3.29 -15.57 -25.67
C HIS A 685 -2.94 -16.99 -26.07
N TYR A 686 -3.13 -17.92 -25.14
CA TYR A 686 -2.72 -19.31 -25.30
C TYR A 686 -3.82 -20.13 -25.95
N ALA A 687 -3.39 -21.19 -26.66
CA ALA A 687 -4.28 -22.15 -27.29
C ALA A 687 -5.22 -22.81 -26.25
N GLY A 688 -6.41 -23.13 -26.69
CA GLY A 688 -7.51 -23.68 -25.90
C GLY A 688 -8.83 -23.28 -26.54
N TYR A 689 -9.31 -22.09 -26.25
CA TYR A 689 -10.44 -21.47 -26.95
C TYR A 689 -10.06 -21.07 -28.40
N ILE A 690 -8.84 -20.62 -28.58
CA ILE A 690 -8.24 -20.38 -29.89
C ILE A 690 -7.38 -21.59 -30.32
N GLU A 691 -7.15 -21.73 -31.60
CA GLU A 691 -6.44 -22.91 -32.17
C GLU A 691 -4.93 -22.91 -31.84
N ASN A 692 -4.29 -21.75 -31.90
CA ASN A 692 -2.84 -21.61 -31.68
C ASN A 692 -2.52 -20.38 -30.83
N ASP A 693 -1.45 -20.46 -30.06
CA ASP A 693 -0.92 -19.33 -29.29
C ASP A 693 -0.65 -18.12 -30.18
N ARG A 694 -1.04 -16.94 -29.72
CA ARG A 694 -0.75 -15.69 -30.43
C ARG A 694 -0.60 -14.50 -29.48
N MET A 695 0.09 -13.47 -29.94
CA MET A 695 0.13 -12.18 -29.24
C MET A 695 -1.00 -11.28 -29.71
N GLU A 696 -1.79 -10.79 -28.76
CA GLU A 696 -2.85 -9.84 -29.02
C GLU A 696 -2.43 -8.42 -28.64
N THR A 697 -2.97 -7.44 -29.37
CA THR A 697 -2.85 -6.03 -29.03
C THR A 697 -4.17 -5.54 -28.48
N THR A 698 -4.19 -5.18 -27.18
CA THR A 698 -5.41 -4.73 -26.51
C THR A 698 -5.87 -3.37 -27.01
N PRO A 699 -7.17 -3.06 -26.96
CA PRO A 699 -7.65 -1.69 -27.06
C PRO A 699 -7.15 -0.84 -25.89
N HIS A 700 -7.42 0.44 -25.90
CA HIS A 700 -7.28 1.31 -24.76
C HIS A 700 -8.58 1.33 -23.94
N PHE A 701 -8.46 1.57 -22.63
CA PHE A 701 -9.59 1.63 -21.72
C PHE A 701 -9.63 2.96 -20.99
N PHE A 702 -10.83 3.45 -20.77
CA PHE A 702 -11.09 4.62 -19.95
C PHE A 702 -12.26 4.34 -19.01
N GLU A 703 -11.97 4.30 -17.72
CA GLU A 703 -12.98 4.17 -16.66
C GLU A 703 -13.34 5.56 -16.14
N LEU A 704 -14.62 5.83 -16.00
CA LEU A 704 -15.14 7.05 -15.40
C LEU A 704 -16.04 6.67 -14.23
N ASN A 705 -15.84 7.30 -13.06
CA ASN A 705 -16.54 6.99 -11.83
C ASN A 705 -17.12 8.28 -11.23
N PHE A 706 -18.31 8.19 -10.65
CA PHE A 706 -18.94 9.27 -9.91
C PHE A 706 -19.42 8.80 -8.54
N LYS A 707 -19.18 9.61 -7.52
CA LYS A 707 -19.65 9.42 -6.15
C LYS A 707 -20.26 10.70 -5.61
N ALA A 708 -21.36 10.58 -4.89
CA ALA A 708 -21.94 11.62 -4.06
C ALA A 708 -22.05 11.12 -2.63
N GLY A 709 -21.71 11.96 -1.67
CA GLY A 709 -21.82 11.70 -0.24
C GLY A 709 -22.51 12.86 0.47
N TYR A 710 -23.41 12.56 1.39
CA TYR A 710 -24.03 13.58 2.23
C TYR A 710 -23.89 13.19 3.71
N THR A 711 -23.38 14.13 4.52
CA THR A 711 -23.11 13.93 5.95
C THR A 711 -24.18 14.61 6.80
N PHE A 712 -24.81 13.84 7.68
CA PHE A 712 -25.73 14.34 8.70
C PHE A 712 -25.00 14.36 10.04
N ILE A 713 -25.14 15.43 10.79
CA ILE A 713 -24.71 15.50 12.21
C ILE A 713 -25.91 15.07 13.04
N LEU A 714 -25.83 13.89 13.67
CA LEU A 714 -26.93 13.33 14.46
C LEU A 714 -26.95 13.84 15.90
N HIS A 715 -25.79 14.00 16.50
CA HIS A 715 -25.56 14.54 17.84
C HIS A 715 -24.17 15.16 17.84
N ASP A 716 -23.79 15.96 18.81
CA ASP A 716 -22.59 16.83 18.83
C ASP A 716 -21.31 16.22 18.24
N HIS A 717 -21.19 14.89 18.24
CA HIS A 717 -19.99 14.20 17.77
C HIS A 717 -20.26 13.03 16.81
N ILE A 718 -21.52 12.63 16.59
CA ILE A 718 -21.87 11.49 15.74
C ILE A 718 -22.27 11.98 14.35
N LYS A 719 -21.54 11.55 13.34
CA LYS A 719 -21.80 11.83 11.93
C LYS A 719 -22.34 10.59 11.23
N LEU A 720 -23.42 10.75 10.48
CA LEU A 720 -23.95 9.74 9.57
C LEU A 720 -23.71 10.21 8.14
N GLN A 721 -22.91 9.47 7.38
CA GLN A 721 -22.68 9.75 5.97
C GLN A 721 -23.39 8.71 5.09
N LEU A 722 -24.18 9.19 4.15
CA LEU A 722 -24.78 8.40 3.09
C LEU A 722 -23.99 8.61 1.81
N ASN A 723 -23.59 7.51 1.17
CA ASN A 723 -22.82 7.53 -0.07
C ASN A 723 -23.55 6.76 -1.16
N ALA A 724 -23.51 7.26 -2.38
CA ALA A 724 -24.00 6.55 -3.57
C ALA A 724 -23.17 6.93 -4.79
N GLY A 725 -23.11 6.03 -5.75
CA GLY A 725 -22.37 6.33 -6.96
C GLY A 725 -22.40 5.24 -8.01
N VAL A 726 -21.72 5.54 -9.10
CA VAL A 726 -21.55 4.63 -10.25
C VAL A 726 -20.06 4.57 -10.60
N GLN A 727 -19.52 3.38 -10.70
CA GLN A 727 -18.15 3.14 -11.16
C GLN A 727 -18.20 2.57 -12.58
N ASN A 728 -17.17 2.86 -13.37
CA ASN A 728 -17.08 2.50 -14.78
C ASN A 728 -18.37 2.86 -15.55
N ILE A 729 -18.77 4.12 -15.48
CA ILE A 729 -20.00 4.66 -16.11
C ILE A 729 -20.06 4.31 -17.59
N LEU A 730 -18.92 4.32 -18.28
CA LEU A 730 -18.80 4.03 -19.69
C LEU A 730 -18.88 2.53 -20.01
N ASN A 731 -18.91 1.68 -18.97
CA ASN A 731 -18.86 0.22 -19.10
C ASN A 731 -17.68 -0.26 -19.97
N SER A 732 -16.52 0.38 -19.76
CA SER A 732 -15.28 0.04 -20.45
C SER A 732 -14.79 -1.30 -19.91
N PHE A 733 -14.95 -2.38 -20.66
CA PHE A 733 -14.65 -3.75 -20.26
C PHE A 733 -14.12 -4.54 -21.46
N GLN A 734 -13.42 -5.66 -21.22
CA GLN A 734 -12.94 -6.52 -22.30
C GLN A 734 -14.12 -7.11 -23.06
N SER A 735 -14.07 -7.05 -24.39
CA SER A 735 -15.18 -7.51 -25.26
C SER A 735 -14.92 -8.84 -25.97
N ASP A 736 -13.67 -9.32 -25.94
CA ASP A 736 -13.18 -10.51 -26.62
C ASP A 736 -12.72 -11.58 -25.62
N LEU A 737 -13.51 -11.75 -24.54
CA LEU A 737 -13.28 -12.78 -23.53
C LEU A 737 -13.40 -14.17 -24.16
N ASP A 738 -12.54 -15.09 -23.74
CA ASP A 738 -12.71 -16.50 -24.04
C ASP A 738 -13.90 -17.07 -23.30
N LYS A 739 -14.55 -18.06 -23.92
CA LYS A 739 -15.80 -18.67 -23.44
C LYS A 739 -15.65 -20.17 -23.17
N GLY A 740 -16.43 -20.65 -22.19
CA GLY A 740 -16.55 -22.06 -21.88
C GLY A 740 -15.34 -22.66 -21.18
N GLU A 741 -15.25 -23.98 -21.23
CA GLU A 741 -14.29 -24.78 -20.46
C GLU A 741 -12.85 -24.76 -21.00
N PHE A 742 -12.67 -24.36 -22.26
CA PHE A 742 -11.35 -24.28 -22.90
C PHE A 742 -10.77 -22.87 -22.93
N ARG A 743 -11.35 -21.95 -22.13
CA ARG A 743 -10.85 -20.56 -22.04
C ARG A 743 -9.41 -20.49 -21.54
N ASP A 744 -8.63 -19.60 -22.11
CA ASP A 744 -7.39 -19.14 -21.47
C ASP A 744 -7.75 -18.20 -20.31
N SER A 745 -7.70 -18.70 -19.07
CA SER A 745 -7.97 -17.88 -17.88
C SER A 745 -6.98 -16.72 -17.73
N GLY A 746 -5.80 -16.82 -18.34
CA GLY A 746 -4.80 -15.78 -18.40
C GLY A 746 -5.12 -14.68 -19.41
N TYR A 747 -6.01 -14.91 -20.39
CA TYR A 747 -6.40 -13.91 -21.39
C TYR A 747 -7.45 -12.94 -20.81
N PHE A 748 -7.08 -12.29 -19.72
CA PHE A 748 -7.88 -11.28 -19.06
C PHE A 748 -7.06 -9.98 -18.92
N TYR A 749 -7.60 -8.86 -19.40
CA TYR A 749 -6.93 -7.56 -19.44
C TYR A 749 -7.97 -6.43 -19.38
N GLY A 750 -7.53 -5.20 -19.15
CA GLY A 750 -8.42 -4.05 -19.05
C GLY A 750 -8.99 -3.85 -17.64
N PRO A 751 -10.10 -3.13 -17.51
CA PRO A 751 -10.75 -2.87 -16.23
C PRO A 751 -11.23 -4.14 -15.56
N THR A 752 -10.99 -4.26 -14.27
CA THR A 752 -11.36 -5.44 -13.49
C THR A 752 -12.86 -5.53 -13.19
N GLN A 753 -13.59 -4.43 -13.34
CA GLN A 753 -15.00 -4.34 -12.98
C GLN A 753 -15.81 -3.73 -14.14
N PRO A 754 -17.01 -4.28 -14.47
CA PRO A 754 -17.95 -3.67 -15.39
C PRO A 754 -18.57 -2.41 -14.75
N ARG A 755 -19.57 -1.81 -15.40
CA ARG A 755 -20.38 -0.76 -14.76
C ARG A 755 -20.95 -1.27 -13.43
N THR A 756 -20.75 -0.49 -12.38
CA THR A 756 -21.03 -0.91 -11.01
C THR A 756 -21.76 0.19 -10.28
N TYR A 757 -22.84 -0.15 -9.59
CA TYR A 757 -23.63 0.76 -8.77
C TYR A 757 -23.37 0.47 -7.30
N PHE A 758 -23.25 1.50 -6.48
CA PHE A 758 -23.07 1.29 -5.04
C PHE A 758 -23.86 2.28 -4.20
N VAL A 759 -24.22 1.82 -3.01
CA VAL A 759 -24.76 2.63 -1.92
C VAL A 759 -24.05 2.24 -0.63
N GLY A 760 -23.76 3.21 0.21
CA GLY A 760 -23.05 2.97 1.46
C GLY A 760 -23.51 3.90 2.58
N ILE A 761 -23.32 3.42 3.79
CA ILE A 761 -23.59 4.15 5.03
C ILE A 761 -22.33 4.10 5.88
N LYS A 762 -21.91 5.25 6.43
CA LYS A 762 -20.80 5.33 7.38
C LYS A 762 -21.24 6.15 8.60
N ILE A 763 -21.02 5.60 9.79
CA ILE A 763 -21.24 6.27 11.08
C ILE A 763 -19.86 6.45 11.71
N THR A 764 -19.57 7.66 12.17
CA THR A 764 -18.28 8.00 12.81
C THR A 764 -18.50 8.89 14.02
N GLN A 765 -17.60 8.77 14.99
CA GLN A 765 -17.43 9.68 16.10
C GLN A 765 -15.99 10.07 16.21
#